data_609ef3d1bb53461f3d257813586e53eb
#
_entry.id   609ef3d1bb53461f3d257813586e53eb
#
_cell.length_a   1.000
_cell.length_b   1.000
_cell.length_c   1.000
_cell.angle_alpha   90.00
_cell.angle_beta   90.00
_cell.angle_gamma   90.00
#
_symmetry.space_group_name_H-M   'P 1'
#
loop_
_entity.id
_entity.type
_entity.pdbx_description
1 polymer ?
#
loop_
_entity_poly.entity_id
_entity_poly.type
_entity_poly.pdbx_seq_one_letter_code
_entity_poly.pdbx_strand_id
1 'polypeptide(L)'
;MPPVTPAGALVGRDSEIALLTELIKELSTGRGGSVLIEGEPGIGKSALVRAVVAGAPDAGCHVFWGSCDELGQALPLVPFLDGLKVREPSTNPRRNTIVRLLRGEVTADRGTDVPAALAEQLLALVTEQCTARPTILVVDDLQWADPASVTLWGRLARSARQVPLLLVGMMRPVPQRDDLLALRRVVGDAGRLQLAGLTGAAMSNLVAALAGGKPDGNLLRLADGAAGNPLYVTELVAALARGSGLTITDTGTAALANGSAPSSLSAAIADRLGFVAGPTREVLKAAALLGMEFAVPDLALVLGRSVADLIPAVDEACAAGVLAEFGNSLGFRHPLIRAALYDEMPAPVRAAWHRDVGRALAEAGAPPDRVARQMLRAVSGGGGTPGPIGGTSGPLDGEPMDEWMLNWLTRTADPLVGQAPGVAAELLSRAVASSPAGSAQHGWLASRLADALYRIGDRAGAEQVVNRALEHATEADLVVDLHWTLAQCRMLAGLSAESLATLEQALAAPGISARHRARLLVLAGRTHNHLGELERAAQVATSALAAASEAGDNWAMGWALHVLALVATVRGQPADALPLYDRALTVTQTDPALTDLRLLLHINKAVALGCLDQYQRAFAAAEQARHLADQVGTTFRLAQAHGALGQLLFETGRWDDALAELAIVPEDLKEPAGACGELGIAAVICFHRGEIDAARRHLDAAAPHAERIGHLLIGPYALARSLDCEHDGALPQALDALTGAFGGNAEELEEIEDLLIDAVRLATETGDLTTAQSLAGHATALAAESAIPHRQANALYCRGLLDHEAPRLLAAAEGYEDAGRPLL
;
A
#
# COMPACT_ATOMS: atom_id res chain seq x y z
N MET A 1 -26.08 -13.89 -42.56
CA MET A 1 -24.99 -13.98 -41.65
C MET A 1 -23.79 -13.29 -42.26
N PRO A 2 -23.34 -12.14 -41.78
CA PRO A 2 -22.02 -11.65 -42.14
C PRO A 2 -21.00 -12.46 -41.36
N PRO A 3 -19.81 -12.74 -41.92
CA PRO A 3 -18.83 -13.59 -41.27
C PRO A 3 -18.34 -12.95 -39.99
N VAL A 4 -18.35 -13.72 -38.92
CA VAL A 4 -17.57 -13.45 -37.67
C VAL A 4 -16.14 -13.24 -38.14
N THR A 5 -15.63 -12.03 -38.01
CA THR A 5 -14.24 -11.71 -38.32
C THR A 5 -13.36 -12.61 -37.47
N PRO A 6 -12.48 -13.45 -38.03
CA PRO A 6 -11.51 -14.18 -37.25
C PRO A 6 -10.67 -13.16 -36.48
N ALA A 7 -10.21 -13.50 -35.31
CA ALA A 7 -9.33 -12.69 -34.44
C ALA A 7 -8.28 -12.02 -35.34
N GLY A 8 -8.50 -10.73 -35.67
CA GLY A 8 -7.82 -10.06 -36.75
C GLY A 8 -6.32 -10.03 -36.46
N ALA A 9 -5.53 -10.51 -37.42
CA ALA A 9 -4.10 -10.36 -37.42
C ALA A 9 -3.78 -8.89 -37.10
N LEU A 10 -3.04 -8.63 -36.01
CA LEU A 10 -2.58 -7.29 -35.69
C LEU A 10 -1.70 -6.80 -36.84
N VAL A 11 -2.14 -5.76 -37.52
CA VAL A 11 -1.44 -5.22 -38.66
C VAL A 11 -0.39 -4.22 -38.18
N GLY A 12 0.84 -4.38 -38.69
CA GLY A 12 1.93 -3.41 -38.47
C GLY A 12 2.47 -3.34 -37.02
N ARG A 13 2.43 -4.46 -36.28
CA ARG A 13 2.96 -4.58 -34.90
C ARG A 13 3.92 -5.77 -34.77
N ASP A 14 4.60 -6.15 -35.85
CA ASP A 14 5.43 -7.35 -35.89
C ASP A 14 6.62 -7.29 -34.94
N SER A 15 7.22 -6.11 -34.75
CA SER A 15 8.32 -5.88 -33.82
C SER A 15 7.89 -6.02 -32.36
N GLU A 16 6.75 -5.43 -32.03
CA GLU A 16 6.20 -5.49 -30.68
C GLU A 16 5.71 -6.89 -30.32
N ILE A 17 5.09 -7.59 -31.28
CA ILE A 17 4.70 -9.01 -31.13
C ILE A 17 5.93 -9.88 -30.89
N ALA A 18 7.00 -9.71 -31.66
CA ALA A 18 8.24 -10.47 -31.52
C ALA A 18 8.87 -10.26 -30.14
N LEU A 19 8.94 -9.01 -29.66
CA LEU A 19 9.48 -8.68 -28.34
C LEU A 19 8.69 -9.38 -27.22
N LEU A 20 7.37 -9.22 -27.21
CA LEU A 20 6.52 -9.82 -26.17
C LEU A 20 6.54 -11.35 -26.24
N THR A 21 6.60 -11.93 -27.44
CA THR A 21 6.71 -13.38 -27.62
C THR A 21 8.04 -13.90 -27.07
N GLU A 22 9.12 -13.19 -27.23
CA GLU A 22 10.42 -13.55 -26.68
C GLU A 22 10.41 -13.52 -25.15
N LEU A 23 9.78 -12.51 -24.53
CA LEU A 23 9.60 -12.44 -23.09
C LEU A 23 8.78 -13.64 -22.55
N ILE A 24 7.76 -14.10 -23.27
CA ILE A 24 7.00 -15.30 -22.90
C ILE A 24 7.84 -16.56 -22.99
N LYS A 25 8.71 -16.67 -24.00
CA LYS A 25 9.67 -17.79 -24.08
C LYS A 25 10.69 -17.78 -22.93
N GLU A 26 11.24 -16.62 -22.61
CA GLU A 26 12.12 -16.47 -21.46
C GLU A 26 11.42 -16.88 -20.17
N LEU A 27 10.16 -16.45 -19.98
CA LEU A 27 9.33 -16.84 -18.86
C LEU A 27 9.17 -18.37 -18.75
N SER A 28 8.95 -19.06 -19.88
CA SER A 28 8.82 -20.53 -19.90
C SER A 28 10.11 -21.25 -19.50
N THR A 29 11.26 -20.57 -19.58
CA THR A 29 12.55 -21.07 -19.10
C THR A 29 12.86 -20.70 -17.64
N GLY A 30 11.89 -20.05 -16.95
CA GLY A 30 12.00 -19.65 -15.55
C GLY A 30 12.54 -18.24 -15.34
N ARG A 31 12.80 -17.48 -16.40
CA ARG A 31 13.25 -16.08 -16.32
C ARG A 31 12.07 -15.13 -16.45
N GLY A 32 11.74 -14.47 -15.34
CA GLY A 32 10.72 -13.44 -15.34
C GLY A 32 11.23 -12.04 -15.70
N GLY A 33 10.28 -11.10 -15.80
CA GLY A 33 10.57 -9.71 -16.14
C GLY A 33 9.34 -8.82 -16.03
N SER A 34 9.53 -7.53 -16.27
CA SER A 34 8.43 -6.55 -16.31
C SER A 34 8.49 -5.71 -17.57
N VAL A 35 7.32 -5.42 -18.15
CA VAL A 35 7.19 -4.56 -19.31
C VAL A 35 6.07 -3.54 -19.10
N LEU A 36 6.34 -2.29 -19.46
CA LEU A 36 5.39 -1.19 -19.40
C LEU A 36 5.10 -0.69 -20.83
N ILE A 37 3.85 -0.86 -21.28
CA ILE A 37 3.40 -0.50 -22.63
C ILE A 37 2.68 0.84 -22.56
N GLU A 38 3.23 1.84 -23.22
CA GLU A 38 2.71 3.19 -23.24
C GLU A 38 2.15 3.54 -24.63
N GLY A 39 1.10 4.33 -24.69
CA GLY A 39 0.54 4.81 -25.95
C GLY A 39 -0.83 5.45 -25.80
N GLU A 40 -1.25 6.17 -26.80
CA GLU A 40 -2.52 6.89 -26.81
C GLU A 40 -3.74 5.96 -26.64
N PRO A 41 -4.90 6.50 -26.23
CA PRO A 41 -6.15 5.76 -26.20
C PRO A 41 -6.46 5.19 -27.59
N GLY A 42 -6.86 3.91 -27.67
CA GLY A 42 -7.24 3.28 -28.95
C GLY A 42 -6.08 2.87 -29.84
N ILE A 43 -4.82 3.07 -29.45
CA ILE A 43 -3.63 2.73 -30.25
C ILE A 43 -3.39 1.22 -30.39
N GLY A 44 -4.13 0.40 -29.64
CA GLY A 44 -4.09 -1.06 -29.73
C GLY A 44 -3.28 -1.76 -28.64
N LYS A 45 -2.98 -1.14 -27.47
CA LYS A 45 -2.23 -1.75 -26.37
C LYS A 45 -2.84 -3.08 -25.90
N SER A 46 -4.10 -3.05 -25.48
CA SER A 46 -4.80 -4.24 -24.97
C SER A 46 -5.01 -5.30 -26.06
N ALA A 47 -5.21 -4.89 -27.34
CA ALA A 47 -5.31 -5.81 -28.46
C ALA A 47 -3.99 -6.54 -28.71
N LEU A 48 -2.86 -5.82 -28.67
CA LEU A 48 -1.52 -6.38 -28.80
C LEU A 48 -1.24 -7.42 -27.72
N VAL A 49 -1.44 -7.08 -26.44
CA VAL A 49 -1.19 -7.99 -25.31
C VAL A 49 -2.11 -9.21 -25.40
N ARG A 50 -3.40 -9.04 -25.66
CA ARG A 50 -4.36 -10.15 -25.80
C ARG A 50 -3.95 -11.13 -26.91
N ALA A 51 -3.50 -10.63 -28.05
CA ALA A 51 -3.10 -11.48 -29.16
C ALA A 51 -1.85 -12.32 -28.81
N VAL A 52 -0.88 -11.72 -28.10
CA VAL A 52 0.37 -12.41 -27.73
C VAL A 52 0.13 -13.40 -26.60
N VAL A 53 -0.64 -13.04 -25.57
CA VAL A 53 -0.88 -13.93 -24.43
C VAL A 53 -1.90 -15.04 -24.71
N ALA A 54 -2.63 -14.97 -25.83
CA ALA A 54 -3.60 -16.01 -26.22
C ALA A 54 -2.96 -17.40 -26.34
N GLY A 55 -1.71 -17.49 -26.78
CA GLY A 55 -0.94 -18.73 -26.89
C GLY A 55 -0.18 -19.13 -25.60
N ALA A 56 -0.16 -18.28 -24.58
CA ALA A 56 0.62 -18.53 -23.36
C ALA A 56 0.14 -19.75 -22.55
N PRO A 57 -1.17 -20.07 -22.46
CA PRO A 57 -1.63 -21.29 -21.81
C PRO A 57 -1.09 -22.56 -22.46
N ASP A 58 -0.98 -22.59 -23.81
CA ASP A 58 -0.41 -23.72 -24.55
C ASP A 58 1.10 -23.88 -24.27
N ALA A 59 1.77 -22.79 -23.91
CA ALA A 59 3.16 -22.76 -23.43
C ALA A 59 3.28 -23.09 -21.93
N GLY A 60 2.19 -23.48 -21.25
CA GLY A 60 2.16 -23.85 -19.83
C GLY A 60 2.11 -22.69 -18.85
N CYS A 61 1.89 -21.46 -19.31
CA CYS A 61 1.80 -20.28 -18.46
C CYS A 61 0.38 -20.02 -17.96
N HIS A 62 0.25 -19.53 -16.72
CA HIS A 62 -0.99 -18.95 -16.23
C HIS A 62 -1.08 -17.47 -16.65
N VAL A 63 -2.27 -17.06 -17.09
CA VAL A 63 -2.52 -15.67 -17.46
C VAL A 63 -3.60 -15.08 -16.56
N PHE A 64 -3.26 -13.99 -15.88
CA PHE A 64 -4.16 -13.18 -15.08
C PHE A 64 -4.28 -11.78 -15.68
N TRP A 65 -5.50 -11.23 -15.69
CA TRP A 65 -5.77 -9.94 -16.30
C TRP A 65 -6.62 -9.09 -15.38
N GLY A 66 -6.08 -7.94 -14.94
CA GLY A 66 -6.79 -6.91 -14.20
C GLY A 66 -6.88 -5.64 -15.02
N SER A 67 -7.96 -4.89 -14.85
CA SER A 67 -8.15 -3.58 -15.50
C SER A 67 -8.42 -2.53 -14.45
N CYS A 68 -7.79 -1.37 -14.62
CA CYS A 68 -8.11 -0.19 -13.84
C CYS A 68 -9.19 0.62 -14.55
N ASP A 69 -10.10 1.20 -13.81
CA ASP A 69 -11.10 2.13 -14.37
C ASP A 69 -11.19 3.39 -13.50
N GLU A 70 -11.67 4.46 -14.10
CA GLU A 70 -11.82 5.76 -13.43
C GLU A 70 -12.74 5.69 -12.20
N LEU A 71 -13.75 4.81 -12.23
CA LEU A 71 -14.67 4.59 -11.10
C LEU A 71 -14.02 3.78 -9.97
N GLY A 72 -13.08 2.90 -10.31
CA GLY A 72 -12.36 2.04 -9.38
C GLY A 72 -11.18 2.72 -8.67
N GLN A 73 -10.72 3.87 -9.16
CA GLN A 73 -9.53 4.55 -8.66
C GLN A 73 -9.58 4.89 -7.15
N ALA A 74 -10.77 5.09 -6.60
CA ALA A 74 -10.93 5.39 -5.18
C ALA A 74 -10.74 4.16 -4.26
N LEU A 75 -10.73 2.95 -4.80
CA LEU A 75 -10.66 1.71 -4.03
C LEU A 75 -9.32 1.02 -4.22
N PRO A 76 -8.64 0.66 -3.11
CA PRO A 76 -7.31 0.07 -3.20
C PRO A 76 -7.34 -1.35 -3.77
N LEU A 77 -6.34 -1.66 -4.62
CA LEU A 77 -5.98 -2.99 -5.10
C LEU A 77 -7.03 -3.72 -5.96
N VAL A 78 -8.08 -3.04 -6.40
CA VAL A 78 -9.17 -3.65 -7.21
C VAL A 78 -8.65 -4.39 -8.44
N PRO A 79 -7.72 -3.84 -9.27
CA PRO A 79 -7.27 -4.54 -10.46
C PRO A 79 -6.56 -5.87 -10.16
N PHE A 80 -5.90 -5.99 -9.02
CA PHE A 80 -5.29 -7.24 -8.58
C PHE A 80 -6.29 -8.22 -8.00
N LEU A 81 -7.24 -7.74 -7.20
CA LEU A 81 -8.29 -8.57 -6.59
C LEU A 81 -9.16 -9.23 -7.66
N ASP A 82 -9.54 -8.46 -8.68
CA ASP A 82 -10.39 -8.93 -9.77
C ASP A 82 -9.57 -9.76 -10.77
N GLY A 83 -8.38 -9.29 -11.14
CA GLY A 83 -7.49 -9.98 -12.07
C GLY A 83 -7.06 -11.36 -11.59
N LEU A 84 -6.73 -11.50 -10.31
CA LEU A 84 -6.40 -12.79 -9.67
C LEU A 84 -7.64 -13.60 -9.25
N LYS A 85 -8.85 -13.07 -9.48
CA LYS A 85 -10.14 -13.73 -9.16
C LYS A 85 -10.22 -14.17 -7.70
N VAL A 86 -9.74 -13.32 -6.78
CA VAL A 86 -9.64 -13.67 -5.37
C VAL A 86 -11.01 -13.85 -4.72
N ARG A 87 -12.04 -13.18 -5.24
CA ARG A 87 -13.42 -13.21 -4.71
C ARG A 87 -14.17 -14.50 -5.06
N GLU A 88 -13.64 -15.33 -5.97
CA GLU A 88 -14.22 -16.62 -6.30
C GLU A 88 -13.96 -17.63 -5.18
N PRO A 89 -14.92 -18.54 -4.88
CA PRO A 89 -14.73 -19.61 -3.89
C PRO A 89 -13.48 -20.44 -4.19
N SER A 90 -12.65 -20.65 -3.18
CA SER A 90 -11.37 -21.35 -3.35
C SER A 90 -11.02 -22.17 -2.11
N THR A 91 -10.29 -23.28 -2.30
CA THR A 91 -9.69 -24.05 -1.21
C THR A 91 -8.36 -23.47 -0.73
N ASN A 92 -7.82 -22.48 -1.43
CA ASN A 92 -6.55 -21.85 -1.07
C ASN A 92 -6.71 -20.99 0.21
N PRO A 93 -5.97 -21.29 1.29
CA PRO A 93 -6.10 -20.59 2.57
C PRO A 93 -5.82 -19.07 2.46
N ARG A 94 -4.88 -18.68 1.59
CA ARG A 94 -4.50 -17.29 1.38
C ARG A 94 -5.62 -16.49 0.72
N ARG A 95 -6.28 -17.05 -0.30
CA ARG A 95 -7.46 -16.44 -0.92
C ARG A 95 -8.58 -16.25 0.10
N ASN A 96 -8.80 -17.23 0.97
CA ASN A 96 -9.80 -17.12 2.03
C ASN A 96 -9.43 -16.02 3.04
N THR A 97 -8.14 -15.84 3.37
CA THR A 97 -7.68 -14.75 4.21
C THR A 97 -7.96 -13.39 3.56
N ILE A 98 -7.68 -13.22 2.27
CA ILE A 98 -7.98 -11.99 1.53
C ILE A 98 -9.50 -11.72 1.55
N VAL A 99 -10.34 -12.72 1.29
CA VAL A 99 -11.80 -12.57 1.33
C VAL A 99 -12.29 -12.15 2.72
N ARG A 100 -11.73 -12.71 3.78
CA ARG A 100 -12.06 -12.33 5.18
C ARG A 100 -11.65 -10.90 5.50
N LEU A 101 -10.46 -10.47 5.04
CA LEU A 101 -10.02 -9.07 5.15
C LEU A 101 -10.99 -8.13 4.41
N LEU A 102 -11.40 -8.50 3.18
CA LEU A 102 -12.36 -7.71 2.39
C LEU A 102 -13.77 -7.65 2.99
N ARG A 103 -14.16 -8.63 3.80
CA ARG A 103 -15.45 -8.64 4.52
C ARG A 103 -15.39 -7.95 5.87
N GLY A 104 -14.19 -7.54 6.33
CA GLY A 104 -14.00 -7.02 7.68
C GLY A 104 -14.23 -8.09 8.77
N GLU A 105 -14.19 -9.38 8.41
CA GLU A 105 -14.34 -10.50 9.35
C GLU A 105 -13.09 -10.68 10.23
N VAL A 106 -11.97 -10.14 9.80
CA VAL A 106 -10.81 -9.92 10.65
C VAL A 106 -11.03 -8.56 11.27
N THR A 107 -11.38 -8.52 12.54
CA THR A 107 -11.56 -7.28 13.30
C THR A 107 -10.25 -6.50 13.24
N ALA A 108 -10.24 -5.50 12.37
CA ALA A 108 -9.14 -4.56 12.28
C ALA A 108 -9.15 -3.73 13.55
N ASP A 109 -8.15 -3.89 14.40
CA ASP A 109 -7.87 -2.91 15.45
C ASP A 109 -7.63 -1.54 14.77
N ARG A 110 -7.82 -0.44 15.50
CA ARG A 110 -7.69 0.94 14.98
C ARG A 110 -6.32 1.25 14.34
N GLY A 111 -5.35 0.32 14.44
CA GLY A 111 -4.04 0.41 13.82
C GLY A 111 -3.89 -0.36 12.50
N THR A 112 -4.84 -1.17 12.06
CA THR A 112 -4.68 -2.05 10.90
C THR A 112 -4.85 -1.30 9.57
N ASP A 113 -3.83 -1.32 8.73
CA ASP A 113 -3.89 -0.87 7.33
C ASP A 113 -4.28 -2.05 6.44
N VAL A 114 -5.59 -2.24 6.24
CA VAL A 114 -6.11 -3.35 5.42
C VAL A 114 -5.59 -3.32 3.98
N PRO A 115 -5.46 -2.16 3.30
CA PRO A 115 -4.78 -2.09 2.00
C PRO A 115 -3.37 -2.66 1.99
N ALA A 116 -2.55 -2.35 2.99
CA ALA A 116 -1.20 -2.90 3.09
C ALA A 116 -1.22 -4.41 3.36
N ALA A 117 -2.06 -4.87 4.28
CA ALA A 117 -2.23 -6.32 4.55
C ALA A 117 -2.71 -7.08 3.31
N LEU A 118 -3.65 -6.50 2.55
CA LEU A 118 -4.11 -7.05 1.27
C LEU A 118 -2.99 -7.09 0.23
N ALA A 119 -2.17 -6.04 0.14
CA ALA A 119 -1.04 -5.99 -0.79
C ALA A 119 -0.02 -7.10 -0.50
N GLU A 120 0.29 -7.36 0.79
CA GLU A 120 1.17 -8.46 1.19
C GLU A 120 0.59 -9.84 0.83
N GLN A 121 -0.69 -10.05 1.13
CA GLN A 121 -1.35 -11.30 0.76
C GLN A 121 -1.40 -11.51 -0.76
N LEU A 122 -1.60 -10.44 -1.53
CA LEU A 122 -1.59 -10.49 -3.00
C LEU A 122 -0.18 -10.75 -3.54
N LEU A 123 0.85 -10.11 -2.98
CA LEU A 123 2.25 -10.37 -3.34
C LEU A 123 2.61 -11.84 -3.12
N ALA A 124 2.31 -12.35 -1.93
CA ALA A 124 2.54 -13.73 -1.57
C ALA A 124 1.71 -14.72 -2.43
N LEU A 125 0.46 -14.35 -2.79
CA LEU A 125 -0.38 -15.16 -3.69
C LEU A 125 0.22 -15.23 -5.10
N VAL A 126 0.72 -14.11 -5.64
CA VAL A 126 1.40 -14.08 -6.95
C VAL A 126 2.65 -14.95 -6.91
N THR A 127 3.46 -14.85 -5.86
CA THR A 127 4.67 -15.67 -5.68
C THR A 127 4.31 -17.18 -5.63
N GLU A 128 3.26 -17.54 -4.91
CA GLU A 128 2.73 -18.92 -4.85
C GLU A 128 2.28 -19.41 -6.24
N GLN A 129 1.58 -18.57 -7.02
CA GLN A 129 1.21 -18.90 -8.40
C GLN A 129 2.44 -19.15 -9.27
N CYS A 130 3.47 -18.28 -9.15
CA CYS A 130 4.72 -18.41 -9.89
C CYS A 130 5.49 -19.70 -9.54
N THR A 131 5.44 -20.13 -8.27
CA THR A 131 6.04 -21.41 -7.85
C THR A 131 5.33 -22.61 -8.47
N ALA A 132 4.02 -22.53 -8.68
CA ALA A 132 3.24 -23.59 -9.28
C ALA A 132 3.43 -23.66 -10.80
N ARG A 133 3.43 -22.50 -11.49
CA ARG A 133 3.61 -22.38 -12.96
C ARG A 133 4.10 -20.99 -13.34
N PRO A 134 4.86 -20.84 -14.45
CA PRO A 134 5.17 -19.54 -15.00
C PRO A 134 3.91 -18.69 -15.17
N THR A 135 3.94 -17.47 -14.70
CA THR A 135 2.74 -16.63 -14.56
C THR A 135 2.90 -15.32 -15.33
N ILE A 136 1.88 -14.96 -16.09
CA ILE A 136 1.74 -13.66 -16.74
C ILE A 136 0.64 -12.89 -16.00
N LEU A 137 0.99 -11.73 -15.46
CA LEU A 137 0.04 -10.83 -14.79
C LEU A 137 -0.04 -9.51 -15.57
N VAL A 138 -1.19 -9.25 -16.15
CA VAL A 138 -1.47 -8.05 -16.94
C VAL A 138 -2.30 -7.09 -16.12
N VAL A 139 -1.90 -5.82 -16.08
CA VAL A 139 -2.69 -4.72 -15.50
C VAL A 139 -2.90 -3.66 -16.57
N ASP A 140 -4.15 -3.50 -17.00
CA ASP A 140 -4.54 -2.57 -18.04
C ASP A 140 -4.97 -1.21 -17.48
N ASP A 141 -4.75 -0.15 -18.24
CA ASP A 141 -5.15 1.22 -17.91
C ASP A 141 -4.61 1.74 -16.55
N LEU A 142 -3.33 1.47 -16.23
CA LEU A 142 -2.65 1.88 -14.99
C LEU A 142 -2.76 3.38 -14.65
N GLN A 143 -3.07 4.26 -15.63
CA GLN A 143 -3.32 5.67 -15.34
C GLN A 143 -4.52 5.89 -14.39
N TRP A 144 -5.41 4.90 -14.27
CA TRP A 144 -6.56 4.88 -13.36
C TRP A 144 -6.32 4.02 -12.11
N ALA A 145 -5.11 3.47 -11.93
CA ALA A 145 -4.78 2.69 -10.75
C ALA A 145 -4.76 3.58 -9.49
N ASP A 146 -5.23 3.02 -8.39
CA ASP A 146 -5.09 3.59 -7.06
C ASP A 146 -3.62 3.52 -6.59
N PRO A 147 -3.19 4.36 -5.62
CA PRO A 147 -1.80 4.38 -5.15
C PRO A 147 -1.28 3.05 -4.60
N ALA A 148 -2.13 2.26 -3.92
CA ALA A 148 -1.74 0.95 -3.40
C ALA A 148 -1.49 -0.05 -4.52
N SER A 149 -2.31 -0.03 -5.60
CA SER A 149 -2.09 -0.82 -6.81
C SER A 149 -0.79 -0.43 -7.52
N VAL A 150 -0.49 0.86 -7.64
CA VAL A 150 0.78 1.32 -8.24
C VAL A 150 1.97 0.84 -7.41
N THR A 151 1.89 0.96 -6.09
CA THR A 151 2.94 0.49 -5.17
C THR A 151 3.14 -1.02 -5.27
N LEU A 152 2.06 -1.81 -5.26
CA LEU A 152 2.13 -3.28 -5.40
C LEU A 152 2.71 -3.68 -6.75
N TRP A 153 2.28 -3.02 -7.85
CA TRP A 153 2.84 -3.27 -9.18
C TRP A 153 4.35 -3.00 -9.21
N GLY A 154 4.81 -1.89 -8.62
CA GLY A 154 6.22 -1.55 -8.52
C GLY A 154 7.04 -2.57 -7.71
N ARG A 155 6.48 -3.12 -6.63
CA ARG A 155 7.09 -4.20 -5.84
C ARG A 155 7.19 -5.49 -6.63
N LEU A 156 6.13 -5.89 -7.31
CA LEU A 156 6.13 -7.06 -8.20
C LEU A 156 7.15 -6.91 -9.33
N ALA A 157 7.30 -5.70 -9.92
CA ALA A 157 8.26 -5.45 -10.98
C ALA A 157 9.72 -5.62 -10.51
N ARG A 158 10.03 -5.24 -9.26
CA ARG A 158 11.37 -5.46 -8.66
C ARG A 158 11.66 -6.95 -8.45
N SER A 159 10.68 -7.72 -7.98
CA SER A 159 10.84 -9.16 -7.73
C SER A 159 10.66 -10.02 -8.98
N ALA A 160 10.09 -9.49 -10.06
CA ALA A 160 9.76 -10.25 -11.28
C ALA A 160 10.98 -10.96 -11.92
N ARG A 161 12.19 -10.43 -11.74
CA ARG A 161 13.43 -11.08 -12.26
C ARG A 161 13.88 -12.31 -11.43
N GLN A 162 13.36 -12.46 -10.22
CA GLN A 162 13.75 -13.53 -9.28
C GLN A 162 12.77 -14.70 -9.30
N VAL A 163 11.58 -14.53 -9.88
CA VAL A 163 10.53 -15.53 -9.96
C VAL A 163 10.02 -15.63 -11.40
N PRO A 164 9.43 -16.75 -11.83
CA PRO A 164 8.88 -16.89 -13.19
C PRO A 164 7.60 -16.08 -13.35
N LEU A 165 7.72 -14.75 -13.29
CA LEU A 165 6.65 -13.77 -13.45
C LEU A 165 6.95 -12.83 -14.62
N LEU A 166 6.06 -12.76 -15.61
CA LEU A 166 6.00 -11.68 -16.59
C LEU A 166 4.92 -10.69 -16.16
N LEU A 167 5.34 -9.53 -15.69
CA LEU A 167 4.44 -8.45 -15.28
C LEU A 167 4.27 -7.46 -16.43
N VAL A 168 3.05 -7.31 -16.91
CA VAL A 168 2.72 -6.41 -18.01
C VAL A 168 1.84 -5.28 -17.50
N GLY A 169 2.32 -4.05 -17.62
CA GLY A 169 1.53 -2.85 -17.34
C GLY A 169 1.20 -2.11 -18.64
N MET A 170 -0.02 -1.61 -18.76
CA MET A 170 -0.43 -0.76 -19.88
C MET A 170 -0.92 0.58 -19.37
N MET A 171 -0.46 1.68 -19.96
CA MET A 171 -0.86 3.02 -19.53
C MET A 171 -0.90 4.02 -20.67
N ARG A 172 -1.57 5.14 -20.43
CA ARG A 172 -1.55 6.31 -21.32
C ARG A 172 -0.43 7.26 -20.90
N PRO A 173 0.11 8.07 -21.82
CA PRO A 173 1.14 9.06 -21.48
C PRO A 173 0.60 10.20 -20.59
N VAL A 174 -0.70 10.42 -20.56
CA VAL A 174 -1.42 11.42 -19.75
C VAL A 174 -2.64 10.79 -19.08
N PRO A 175 -3.02 11.23 -17.85
CA PRO A 175 -2.36 12.24 -17.02
C PRO A 175 -1.00 11.77 -16.49
N GLN A 176 -0.07 12.70 -16.32
CA GLN A 176 1.20 12.40 -15.66
C GLN A 176 1.01 12.43 -14.15
N ARG A 177 1.39 11.35 -13.50
CA ARG A 177 1.37 11.19 -12.05
C ARG A 177 2.76 10.77 -11.60
N ASP A 178 3.24 11.31 -10.48
CA ASP A 178 4.60 11.05 -9.97
C ASP A 178 4.84 9.58 -9.63
N ASP A 179 3.82 8.91 -9.09
CA ASP A 179 3.86 7.48 -8.77
C ASP A 179 4.01 6.61 -10.04
N LEU A 180 3.33 6.96 -11.14
CA LEU A 180 3.50 6.28 -12.43
C LEU A 180 4.86 6.57 -13.07
N LEU A 181 5.40 7.78 -12.87
CA LEU A 181 6.77 8.11 -13.29
C LEU A 181 7.80 7.26 -12.52
N ALA A 182 7.53 6.95 -11.25
CA ALA A 182 8.36 6.03 -10.48
C ALA A 182 8.36 4.61 -11.07
N LEU A 183 7.23 4.10 -11.58
CA LEU A 183 7.17 2.79 -12.27
C LEU A 183 8.08 2.75 -13.51
N ARG A 184 8.13 3.83 -14.30
CA ARG A 184 9.04 3.92 -15.44
C ARG A 184 10.50 3.72 -15.04
N ARG A 185 10.90 4.27 -13.89
CA ARG A 185 12.28 4.11 -13.36
C ARG A 185 12.54 2.67 -12.91
N VAL A 186 11.56 2.03 -12.26
CA VAL A 186 11.68 0.63 -11.81
C VAL A 186 11.84 -0.34 -12.98
N VAL A 187 11.05 -0.15 -14.06
CA VAL A 187 11.10 -1.01 -15.25
C VAL A 187 12.35 -0.74 -16.08
N GLY A 188 12.82 0.49 -16.14
CA GLY A 188 13.95 0.93 -16.95
C GLY A 188 13.61 1.01 -18.45
N ASP A 189 14.51 1.56 -19.24
CA ASP A 189 14.25 1.80 -20.67
C ASP A 189 14.08 0.50 -21.47
N ALA A 190 14.79 -0.56 -21.12
CA ALA A 190 14.71 -1.86 -21.79
C ALA A 190 13.36 -2.56 -21.66
N GLY A 191 12.62 -2.28 -20.57
CA GLY A 191 11.30 -2.84 -20.32
C GLY A 191 10.15 -1.90 -20.75
N ARG A 192 10.45 -0.77 -21.40
CA ARG A 192 9.42 0.18 -21.86
C ARG A 192 9.16 0.00 -23.35
N LEU A 193 7.88 -0.18 -23.69
CA LEU A 193 7.41 -0.32 -25.06
C LEU A 193 6.45 0.82 -25.39
N GLN A 194 6.87 1.74 -26.25
CA GLN A 194 6.03 2.86 -26.68
C GLN A 194 5.34 2.54 -28.00
N LEU A 195 4.01 2.47 -27.99
CA LEU A 195 3.22 2.25 -29.22
C LEU A 195 2.91 3.56 -29.92
N ALA A 196 3.47 3.73 -31.11
CA ALA A 196 3.15 4.83 -32.01
C ALA A 196 1.94 4.51 -32.90
N GLY A 197 1.41 5.51 -33.60
CA GLY A 197 0.40 5.32 -34.66
C GLY A 197 0.87 4.35 -35.73
N LEU A 198 -0.08 3.67 -36.39
CA LEU A 198 0.20 2.79 -37.53
C LEU A 198 0.81 3.59 -38.70
N THR A 199 1.79 2.99 -39.36
CA THR A 199 2.36 3.55 -40.61
C THR A 199 1.34 3.54 -41.72
N GLY A 200 1.51 4.37 -42.75
CA GLY A 200 0.59 4.43 -43.90
C GLY A 200 0.37 3.06 -44.57
N ALA A 201 1.41 2.22 -44.67
CA ALA A 201 1.30 0.87 -45.19
C ALA A 201 0.46 -0.04 -44.30
N ALA A 202 0.70 -0.01 -43.01
CA ALA A 202 -0.08 -0.77 -42.02
C ALA A 202 -1.53 -0.28 -41.95
N MET A 203 -1.74 1.02 -42.06
CA MET A 203 -3.06 1.63 -42.15
C MET A 203 -3.84 1.14 -43.38
N SER A 204 -3.22 1.16 -44.55
CA SER A 204 -3.84 0.64 -45.78
C SER A 204 -4.23 -0.83 -45.64
N ASN A 205 -3.39 -1.64 -45.05
CA ASN A 205 -3.67 -3.05 -44.78
C ASN A 205 -4.83 -3.24 -43.80
N LEU A 206 -4.90 -2.43 -42.70
CA LEU A 206 -6.00 -2.46 -41.77
C LEU A 206 -7.33 -2.09 -42.46
N VAL A 207 -7.35 -1.01 -43.23
CA VAL A 207 -8.55 -0.59 -43.97
C VAL A 207 -8.97 -1.66 -45.00
N ALA A 208 -8.02 -2.27 -45.68
CA ALA A 208 -8.30 -3.35 -46.64
C ALA A 208 -8.94 -4.58 -45.94
N ALA A 209 -8.42 -4.97 -44.79
CA ALA A 209 -8.96 -6.08 -44.01
C ALA A 209 -10.37 -5.80 -43.47
N LEU A 210 -10.64 -4.57 -43.04
CA LEU A 210 -11.94 -4.16 -42.49
C LEU A 210 -12.98 -3.92 -43.58
N ALA A 211 -12.61 -3.34 -44.73
CA ALA A 211 -13.48 -3.03 -45.81
C ALA A 211 -13.74 -4.22 -46.76
N GLY A 212 -12.98 -5.30 -46.64
CA GLY A 212 -13.10 -6.48 -47.51
C GLY A 212 -12.57 -6.30 -48.93
N GLY A 213 -11.74 -5.25 -49.15
CA GLY A 213 -11.16 -4.95 -50.49
C GLY A 213 -10.06 -3.90 -50.39
N LYS A 214 -9.24 -3.76 -51.42
CA LYS A 214 -8.16 -2.77 -51.44
C LYS A 214 -8.74 -1.36 -51.39
N PRO A 215 -8.39 -0.49 -50.43
CA PRO A 215 -8.98 0.84 -50.30
C PRO A 215 -8.57 1.74 -51.48
N ASP A 216 -9.53 2.56 -51.95
CA ASP A 216 -9.24 3.62 -52.92
C ASP A 216 -8.56 4.84 -52.22
N GLY A 217 -8.09 5.81 -53.08
CA GLY A 217 -7.40 6.98 -52.54
C GLY A 217 -8.29 7.90 -51.70
N ASN A 218 -9.61 7.88 -51.85
CA ASN A 218 -10.54 8.69 -51.06
C ASN A 218 -10.76 8.07 -49.70
N LEU A 219 -10.94 6.76 -49.62
CA LEU A 219 -11.06 6.02 -48.35
C LEU A 219 -9.77 6.10 -47.53
N LEU A 220 -8.60 6.04 -48.18
CA LEU A 220 -7.32 6.23 -47.48
C LEU A 220 -7.16 7.64 -46.92
N ARG A 221 -7.50 8.69 -47.72
CA ARG A 221 -7.45 10.08 -47.21
C ARG A 221 -8.38 10.30 -46.02
N LEU A 222 -9.54 9.67 -46.01
CA LEU A 222 -10.45 9.70 -44.87
C LEU A 222 -9.86 8.97 -43.64
N ALA A 223 -9.21 7.83 -43.83
CA ALA A 223 -8.52 7.07 -42.79
C ALA A 223 -7.29 7.80 -42.24
N ASP A 224 -6.58 8.58 -43.08
CA ASP A 224 -5.44 9.40 -42.65
C ASP A 224 -5.83 10.45 -41.58
N GLY A 225 -7.08 10.90 -41.59
CA GLY A 225 -7.63 11.76 -40.53
C GLY A 225 -7.63 11.13 -39.14
N ALA A 226 -7.45 9.81 -39.06
CA ALA A 226 -7.31 9.08 -37.78
C ALA A 226 -5.88 9.14 -37.18
N ALA A 227 -4.95 9.85 -37.81
CA ALA A 227 -3.56 10.01 -37.35
C ALA A 227 -2.86 8.69 -36.97
N GLY A 228 -3.14 7.61 -37.67
CA GLY A 228 -2.55 6.29 -37.37
C GLY A 228 -3.21 5.51 -36.25
N ASN A 229 -4.30 5.98 -35.70
CA ASN A 229 -4.97 5.29 -34.58
C ASN A 229 -5.91 4.18 -35.11
N PRO A 230 -5.60 2.89 -34.79
CA PRO A 230 -6.37 1.76 -35.34
C PRO A 230 -7.84 1.76 -34.95
N LEU A 231 -8.15 2.23 -33.72
CA LEU A 231 -9.53 2.26 -33.24
C LEU A 231 -10.39 3.22 -34.08
N TYR A 232 -9.90 4.44 -34.34
CA TYR A 232 -10.62 5.43 -35.13
C TYR A 232 -10.90 4.88 -36.54
N VAL A 233 -9.91 4.20 -37.11
CA VAL A 233 -10.08 3.58 -38.44
C VAL A 233 -11.12 2.45 -38.40
N THR A 234 -11.05 1.60 -37.38
CA THR A 234 -12.00 0.49 -37.26
C THR A 234 -13.43 1.00 -37.12
N GLU A 235 -13.64 2.02 -36.28
CA GLU A 235 -14.97 2.61 -36.09
C GLU A 235 -15.45 3.37 -37.34
N LEU A 236 -14.56 4.08 -38.02
CA LEU A 236 -14.87 4.78 -39.25
C LEU A 236 -15.33 3.81 -40.34
N VAL A 237 -14.53 2.76 -40.61
CA VAL A 237 -14.88 1.76 -41.64
C VAL A 237 -16.15 1.00 -41.27
N ALA A 238 -16.34 0.66 -40.01
CA ALA A 238 -17.57 0.02 -39.51
C ALA A 238 -18.81 0.92 -39.68
N ALA A 239 -18.68 2.24 -39.43
CA ALA A 239 -19.76 3.19 -39.64
C ALA A 239 -20.12 3.33 -41.14
N LEU A 240 -19.11 3.41 -41.99
CA LEU A 240 -19.32 3.43 -43.47
C LEU A 240 -19.99 2.16 -43.97
N ALA A 241 -19.60 0.99 -43.45
CA ALA A 241 -20.19 -0.29 -43.84
C ALA A 241 -21.69 -0.39 -43.46
N ARG A 242 -22.04 0.09 -42.26
CA ARG A 242 -23.45 0.12 -41.78
C ARG A 242 -24.32 1.10 -42.55
N GLY A 243 -23.76 2.28 -42.85
CA GLY A 243 -24.49 3.33 -43.57
C GLY A 243 -24.57 3.12 -45.10
N SER A 244 -24.17 1.94 -45.60
CA SER A 244 -24.04 1.68 -47.05
C SER A 244 -23.10 2.68 -47.75
N GLY A 245 -22.23 3.32 -46.99
CA GLY A 245 -21.23 4.28 -47.48
C GLY A 245 -19.98 3.64 -48.11
N LEU A 246 -19.88 2.31 -48.08
CA LEU A 246 -18.82 1.51 -48.66
C LEU A 246 -19.36 0.67 -49.81
N THR A 247 -18.68 0.70 -50.96
CA THR A 247 -18.93 -0.17 -52.14
C THR A 247 -17.65 -0.90 -52.49
N ILE A 248 -17.78 -2.18 -52.84
CA ILE A 248 -16.68 -2.96 -53.42
C ILE A 248 -16.92 -3.02 -54.91
N THR A 249 -15.96 -2.50 -55.69
CA THR A 249 -16.01 -2.55 -57.16
C THR A 249 -15.76 -3.98 -57.69
N ASP A 250 -16.12 -4.25 -58.91
CA ASP A 250 -15.86 -5.54 -59.60
C ASP A 250 -14.36 -5.91 -59.61
N THR A 251 -13.48 -4.92 -59.43
CA THR A 251 -12.02 -5.10 -59.34
C THR A 251 -11.54 -5.37 -57.92
N GLY A 252 -12.43 -5.54 -56.93
CA GLY A 252 -12.08 -5.80 -55.52
C GLY A 252 -11.59 -4.55 -54.80
N THR A 253 -11.87 -3.34 -55.33
CA THR A 253 -11.48 -2.08 -54.68
C THR A 253 -12.61 -1.58 -53.79
N ALA A 254 -12.32 -1.30 -52.52
CA ALA A 254 -13.24 -0.67 -51.58
C ALA A 254 -13.21 0.86 -51.78
N ALA A 255 -14.35 1.43 -52.10
CA ALA A 255 -14.51 2.85 -52.37
C ALA A 255 -15.67 3.45 -51.55
N LEU A 256 -15.64 4.77 -51.37
CA LEU A 256 -16.75 5.48 -50.73
C LEU A 256 -17.92 5.55 -51.71
N ALA A 257 -19.11 5.10 -51.26
CA ALA A 257 -20.36 5.34 -51.96
C ALA A 257 -20.72 6.85 -51.87
N ASN A 258 -21.50 7.35 -52.83
CA ASN A 258 -21.97 8.74 -52.80
C ASN A 258 -22.89 8.99 -51.58
N GLY A 259 -22.31 9.35 -50.48
CA GLY A 259 -23.00 9.63 -49.23
C GLY A 259 -22.07 10.27 -48.19
N SER A 260 -22.61 10.90 -47.18
CA SER A 260 -21.86 11.58 -46.14
C SER A 260 -21.16 10.57 -45.21
N ALA A 261 -19.84 10.63 -45.14
CA ALA A 261 -19.07 9.94 -44.09
C ALA A 261 -19.30 10.61 -42.71
N PRO A 262 -19.26 9.84 -41.58
CA PRO A 262 -19.29 10.44 -40.25
C PRO A 262 -18.14 11.44 -40.09
N SER A 263 -18.46 12.63 -39.58
CA SER A 263 -17.48 13.73 -39.47
C SER A 263 -16.51 13.53 -38.28
N SER A 264 -16.84 12.61 -37.34
CA SER A 264 -16.02 12.33 -36.16
C SER A 264 -16.33 10.95 -35.54
N LEU A 265 -15.44 10.47 -34.67
CA LEU A 265 -15.67 9.24 -33.89
C LEU A 265 -16.91 9.36 -32.99
N SER A 266 -17.13 10.53 -32.38
CA SER A 266 -18.34 10.80 -31.59
C SER A 266 -19.61 10.65 -32.40
N ALA A 267 -19.62 11.13 -33.66
CA ALA A 267 -20.75 10.94 -34.60
C ALA A 267 -20.97 9.46 -34.94
N ALA A 268 -19.90 8.68 -35.13
CA ALA A 268 -19.99 7.24 -35.42
C ALA A 268 -20.52 6.43 -34.19
N ILE A 269 -20.17 6.85 -32.97
CA ILE A 269 -20.70 6.25 -31.74
C ILE A 269 -22.17 6.60 -31.53
N ALA A 270 -22.56 7.88 -31.75
CA ALA A 270 -23.94 8.32 -31.63
C ALA A 270 -24.82 7.57 -32.63
N ASP A 271 -24.35 7.37 -33.87
CA ASP A 271 -25.04 6.61 -34.90
C ASP A 271 -25.25 5.15 -34.50
N ARG A 272 -24.23 4.52 -33.90
CA ARG A 272 -24.32 3.14 -33.36
C ARG A 272 -25.39 3.01 -32.27
N LEU A 273 -25.46 3.98 -31.33
CA LEU A 273 -26.48 4.01 -30.31
C LEU A 273 -27.88 4.29 -30.84
N GLY A 274 -28.00 4.95 -32.00
CA GLY A 274 -29.25 5.21 -32.67
C GLY A 274 -29.98 3.95 -33.19
N PHE A 275 -29.27 2.85 -33.42
CA PHE A 275 -29.84 1.56 -33.85
C PHE A 275 -30.32 0.67 -32.69
N VAL A 276 -30.04 1.04 -31.46
CA VAL A 276 -30.43 0.25 -30.25
C VAL A 276 -31.82 0.66 -29.80
N ALA A 277 -32.71 -0.33 -29.59
CA ALA A 277 -34.09 -0.11 -29.13
C ALA A 277 -34.11 0.63 -27.73
N GLY A 278 -35.16 1.41 -27.52
CA GLY A 278 -35.33 2.16 -26.26
C GLY A 278 -35.19 1.33 -25.00
N PRO A 279 -35.85 0.17 -24.88
CA PRO A 279 -35.69 -0.71 -23.72
C PRO A 279 -34.27 -1.24 -23.51
N THR A 280 -33.55 -1.56 -24.58
CA THR A 280 -32.14 -1.98 -24.52
C THR A 280 -31.23 -0.83 -24.10
N ARG A 281 -31.54 0.40 -24.55
CA ARG A 281 -30.79 1.60 -24.14
C ARG A 281 -30.92 1.88 -22.62
N GLU A 282 -32.10 1.63 -22.03
CA GLU A 282 -32.27 1.70 -20.56
C GLU A 282 -31.39 0.68 -19.83
N VAL A 283 -31.35 -0.57 -20.31
CA VAL A 283 -30.45 -1.61 -19.75
C VAL A 283 -28.99 -1.20 -19.87
N LEU A 284 -28.58 -0.63 -21.02
CA LEU A 284 -27.21 -0.14 -21.22
C LEU A 284 -26.85 1.06 -20.34
N LYS A 285 -27.81 1.95 -20.02
CA LYS A 285 -27.58 3.04 -19.06
C LYS A 285 -27.37 2.51 -17.64
N ALA A 286 -28.13 1.51 -17.23
CA ALA A 286 -27.92 0.84 -15.94
C ALA A 286 -26.55 0.12 -15.90
N ALA A 287 -26.17 -0.55 -16.98
CA ALA A 287 -24.85 -1.15 -17.11
C ALA A 287 -23.71 -0.12 -17.01
N ALA A 288 -23.89 1.08 -17.60
CA ALA A 288 -22.90 2.16 -17.54
C ALA A 288 -22.63 2.68 -16.12
N LEU A 289 -23.60 2.58 -15.20
CA LEU A 289 -23.43 2.91 -13.78
C LEU A 289 -22.61 1.85 -13.04
N LEU A 290 -22.68 0.59 -13.47
CA LEU A 290 -21.93 -0.50 -12.84
C LEU A 290 -20.44 -0.48 -13.18
N GLY A 291 -20.06 0.02 -14.39
CA GLY A 291 -18.68 0.14 -14.81
C GLY A 291 -18.41 -0.27 -16.26
N MET A 292 -17.14 -0.45 -16.60
CA MET A 292 -16.72 -0.96 -17.92
C MET A 292 -17.04 -2.43 -18.09
N GLU A 293 -16.81 -3.22 -17.05
CA GLU A 293 -17.15 -4.64 -16.94
C GLU A 293 -18.10 -4.83 -15.77
N PHE A 294 -19.08 -5.70 -15.93
CA PHE A 294 -20.10 -5.96 -14.90
C PHE A 294 -20.62 -7.40 -14.99
N ALA A 295 -21.01 -7.92 -13.85
CA ALA A 295 -21.70 -9.23 -13.83
C ALA A 295 -23.17 -9.08 -14.20
N VAL A 296 -23.69 -10.02 -15.00
CA VAL A 296 -25.10 -10.02 -15.39
C VAL A 296 -26.05 -10.09 -14.20
N PRO A 297 -25.76 -10.88 -13.12
CA PRO A 297 -26.58 -10.85 -11.91
C PRO A 297 -26.67 -9.47 -11.24
N ASP A 298 -25.58 -8.68 -11.23
CA ASP A 298 -25.60 -7.32 -10.68
C ASP A 298 -26.51 -6.39 -11.50
N LEU A 299 -26.44 -6.50 -12.82
CA LEU A 299 -27.29 -5.74 -13.72
C LEU A 299 -28.79 -6.11 -13.52
N ALA A 300 -29.07 -7.40 -13.35
CA ALA A 300 -30.41 -7.89 -13.06
C ALA A 300 -30.93 -7.35 -11.72
N LEU A 301 -30.09 -7.39 -10.69
CA LEU A 301 -30.39 -6.84 -9.37
C LEU A 301 -30.72 -5.34 -9.42
N VAL A 302 -29.88 -4.56 -10.08
CA VAL A 302 -30.03 -3.10 -10.19
C VAL A 302 -31.31 -2.70 -10.95
N LEU A 303 -31.72 -3.48 -11.94
CA LEU A 303 -32.93 -3.25 -12.71
C LEU A 303 -34.19 -3.85 -12.06
N GLY A 304 -34.04 -4.66 -10.99
CA GLY A 304 -35.16 -5.39 -10.39
C GLY A 304 -35.80 -6.39 -11.36
N ARG A 305 -35.01 -6.95 -12.30
CA ARG A 305 -35.46 -7.89 -13.34
C ARG A 305 -34.77 -9.23 -13.17
N SER A 306 -35.34 -10.29 -13.70
CA SER A 306 -34.67 -11.58 -13.78
C SER A 306 -33.57 -11.53 -14.88
N VAL A 307 -32.54 -12.38 -14.75
CA VAL A 307 -31.53 -12.52 -15.80
C VAL A 307 -32.17 -12.91 -17.15
N ALA A 308 -33.23 -13.73 -17.13
CA ALA A 308 -33.95 -14.14 -18.33
C ALA A 308 -34.58 -12.96 -19.06
N ASP A 309 -35.07 -11.95 -18.34
CA ASP A 309 -35.70 -10.75 -18.94
C ASP A 309 -34.67 -9.81 -19.60
N LEU A 310 -33.37 -9.99 -19.27
CA LEU A 310 -32.28 -9.18 -19.83
C LEU A 310 -31.69 -9.78 -21.12
N ILE A 311 -31.90 -11.08 -21.37
CA ILE A 311 -31.33 -11.78 -22.54
C ILE A 311 -31.58 -11.04 -23.85
N PRO A 312 -32.83 -10.62 -24.21
CA PRO A 312 -33.07 -9.95 -25.47
C PRO A 312 -32.30 -8.62 -25.61
N ALA A 313 -32.18 -7.86 -24.52
CA ALA A 313 -31.45 -6.59 -24.54
C ALA A 313 -29.93 -6.82 -24.62
N VAL A 314 -29.42 -7.84 -23.95
CA VAL A 314 -28.00 -8.22 -24.00
C VAL A 314 -27.63 -8.71 -25.41
N ASP A 315 -28.46 -9.57 -25.99
CA ASP A 315 -28.24 -10.09 -27.36
C ASP A 315 -28.25 -8.96 -28.40
N GLU A 316 -29.21 -8.05 -28.30
CA GLU A 316 -29.29 -6.86 -29.16
C GLU A 316 -28.02 -5.97 -28.99
N ALA A 317 -27.61 -5.70 -27.75
CA ALA A 317 -26.44 -4.89 -27.44
C ALA A 317 -25.12 -5.54 -27.93
N CYS A 318 -25.00 -6.86 -27.82
CA CYS A 318 -23.87 -7.62 -28.35
C CYS A 318 -23.88 -7.63 -29.91
N ALA A 319 -25.04 -7.82 -30.52
CA ALA A 319 -25.19 -7.78 -31.98
C ALA A 319 -24.89 -6.37 -32.54
N ALA A 320 -25.29 -5.31 -31.82
CA ALA A 320 -24.94 -3.92 -32.17
C ALA A 320 -23.46 -3.57 -31.89
N GLY A 321 -22.70 -4.49 -31.27
CA GLY A 321 -21.28 -4.27 -30.93
C GLY A 321 -21.07 -3.23 -29.81
N VAL A 322 -22.06 -2.98 -28.97
CA VAL A 322 -22.00 -2.11 -27.78
C VAL A 322 -21.40 -2.85 -26.61
N LEU A 323 -21.85 -4.09 -26.38
CA LEU A 323 -21.32 -4.99 -25.35
C LEU A 323 -20.48 -6.11 -25.98
N ALA A 324 -19.64 -6.72 -25.17
CA ALA A 324 -18.89 -7.93 -25.50
C ALA A 324 -18.74 -8.80 -24.25
N GLU A 325 -18.46 -10.09 -24.44
CA GLU A 325 -18.15 -11.02 -23.36
C GLU A 325 -16.69 -10.90 -22.92
N PHE A 326 -16.47 -10.88 -21.60
CA PHE A 326 -15.17 -10.89 -20.94
C PHE A 326 -15.16 -11.99 -19.88
N GLY A 327 -14.85 -13.22 -20.31
CA GLY A 327 -14.92 -14.38 -19.44
C GLY A 327 -16.36 -14.64 -18.95
N ASN A 328 -16.60 -14.51 -17.64
CA ASN A 328 -17.94 -14.66 -17.01
C ASN A 328 -18.70 -13.34 -16.85
N SER A 329 -18.16 -12.22 -17.37
CA SER A 329 -18.73 -10.89 -17.28
C SER A 329 -19.09 -10.35 -18.66
N LEU A 330 -19.96 -9.35 -18.69
CA LEU A 330 -20.18 -8.50 -19.84
C LEU A 330 -19.46 -7.17 -19.66
N GLY A 331 -19.07 -6.54 -20.74
CA GLY A 331 -18.48 -5.22 -20.69
C GLY A 331 -18.74 -4.40 -21.94
N PHE A 332 -18.56 -3.10 -21.80
CA PHE A 332 -18.61 -2.18 -22.94
C PHE A 332 -17.40 -2.43 -23.84
N ARG A 333 -17.66 -2.58 -25.12
CA ARG A 333 -16.59 -2.79 -26.10
C ARG A 333 -15.62 -1.62 -26.17
N HIS A 334 -16.11 -0.41 -25.80
CA HIS A 334 -15.31 0.79 -25.81
C HIS A 334 -15.69 1.76 -24.68
N PRO A 335 -14.71 2.38 -23.97
CA PRO A 335 -14.98 3.36 -22.91
C PRO A 335 -15.85 4.54 -23.34
N LEU A 336 -15.67 5.04 -24.56
CA LEU A 336 -16.47 6.14 -25.08
C LEU A 336 -17.95 5.80 -25.26
N ILE A 337 -18.29 4.54 -25.55
CA ILE A 337 -19.69 4.10 -25.61
C ILE A 337 -20.33 4.18 -24.23
N ARG A 338 -19.62 3.67 -23.22
CA ARG A 338 -20.05 3.77 -21.83
C ARG A 338 -20.19 5.24 -21.41
N ALA A 339 -19.16 6.07 -21.68
CA ALA A 339 -19.18 7.49 -21.32
C ALA A 339 -20.36 8.21 -21.99
N ALA A 340 -20.61 7.98 -23.27
CA ALA A 340 -21.75 8.59 -23.97
C ALA A 340 -23.09 8.22 -23.31
N LEU A 341 -23.32 6.94 -22.97
CA LEU A 341 -24.53 6.49 -22.30
C LEU A 341 -24.68 7.07 -20.89
N TYR A 342 -23.56 7.18 -20.17
CA TYR A 342 -23.50 7.75 -18.83
C TYR A 342 -23.80 9.26 -18.85
N ASP A 343 -23.24 9.99 -19.80
CA ASP A 343 -23.40 11.46 -19.93
C ASP A 343 -24.74 11.87 -20.52
N GLU A 344 -25.45 10.97 -21.21
CA GLU A 344 -26.85 11.20 -21.61
C GLU A 344 -27.80 11.36 -20.40
N MET A 345 -27.44 10.83 -19.25
CA MET A 345 -28.25 10.94 -18.04
C MET A 345 -27.98 12.28 -17.35
N PRO A 346 -29.00 13.09 -17.03
CA PRO A 346 -28.82 14.29 -16.23
C PRO A 346 -28.16 13.99 -14.89
N ALA A 347 -27.25 14.85 -14.43
CA ALA A 347 -26.49 14.64 -13.20
C ALA A 347 -27.32 14.27 -11.96
N PRO A 348 -28.49 14.94 -11.69
CA PRO A 348 -29.36 14.55 -10.57
C PRO A 348 -29.92 13.12 -10.72
N VAL A 349 -30.26 12.72 -11.94
CA VAL A 349 -30.77 11.36 -12.21
C VAL A 349 -29.68 10.32 -11.99
N ARG A 350 -28.45 10.61 -12.45
CA ARG A 350 -27.29 9.74 -12.19
C ARG A 350 -27.06 9.57 -10.69
N ALA A 351 -27.03 10.66 -9.94
CA ALA A 351 -26.84 10.64 -8.48
C ALA A 351 -27.91 9.79 -7.77
N ALA A 352 -29.19 10.00 -8.11
CA ALA A 352 -30.29 9.21 -7.55
C ALA A 352 -30.15 7.72 -7.91
N TRP A 353 -29.81 7.43 -9.17
CA TRP A 353 -29.66 6.04 -9.61
C TRP A 353 -28.46 5.33 -8.97
N HIS A 354 -27.31 6.02 -8.80
CA HIS A 354 -26.19 5.50 -8.02
C HIS A 354 -26.59 5.16 -6.57
N ARG A 355 -27.44 5.98 -5.95
CA ARG A 355 -28.00 5.72 -4.61
C ARG A 355 -28.83 4.43 -4.59
N ASP A 356 -29.73 4.26 -5.56
CA ASP A 356 -30.57 3.06 -5.69
C ASP A 356 -29.73 1.81 -5.95
N VAL A 357 -28.73 1.90 -6.83
CA VAL A 357 -27.75 0.82 -7.11
C VAL A 357 -27.00 0.44 -5.83
N GLY A 358 -26.50 1.43 -5.09
CA GLY A 358 -25.78 1.18 -3.83
C GLY A 358 -26.66 0.50 -2.79
N ARG A 359 -27.95 0.91 -2.68
CA ARG A 359 -28.92 0.28 -1.78
C ARG A 359 -29.20 -1.17 -2.17
N ALA A 360 -29.46 -1.43 -3.45
CA ALA A 360 -29.70 -2.77 -3.94
C ALA A 360 -28.51 -3.72 -3.70
N LEU A 361 -27.29 -3.22 -3.96
CA LEU A 361 -26.06 -3.99 -3.69
C LEU A 361 -25.88 -4.27 -2.18
N ALA A 362 -26.17 -3.29 -1.31
CA ALA A 362 -26.07 -3.48 0.13
C ALA A 362 -27.08 -4.50 0.66
N GLU A 363 -28.32 -4.47 0.18
CA GLU A 363 -29.38 -5.41 0.54
C GLU A 363 -29.08 -6.84 0.04
N ALA A 364 -28.38 -6.96 -1.09
CA ALA A 364 -27.88 -8.23 -1.61
C ALA A 364 -26.61 -8.74 -0.90
N GLY A 365 -26.10 -8.02 0.11
CA GLY A 365 -24.90 -8.41 0.86
C GLY A 365 -23.58 -8.22 0.10
N ALA A 366 -23.56 -7.29 -0.86
CA ALA A 366 -22.31 -6.95 -1.55
C ALA A 366 -21.26 -6.39 -0.57
N PRO A 367 -19.96 -6.61 -0.86
CA PRO A 367 -18.89 -6.07 -0.04
C PRO A 367 -18.97 -4.54 0.13
N PRO A 368 -18.59 -3.99 1.31
CA PRO A 368 -18.72 -2.56 1.63
C PRO A 368 -18.07 -1.63 0.60
N ASP A 369 -16.95 -2.04 0.02
CA ASP A 369 -16.21 -1.30 -1.00
C ASP A 369 -17.07 -1.06 -2.28
N ARG A 370 -17.82 -2.05 -2.71
CA ARG A 370 -18.69 -1.93 -3.90
C ARG A 370 -19.87 -0.98 -3.65
N VAL A 371 -20.46 -1.05 -2.48
CA VAL A 371 -21.53 -0.15 -2.05
C VAL A 371 -21.00 1.28 -1.92
N ALA A 372 -19.85 1.45 -1.25
CA ALA A 372 -19.20 2.75 -1.05
C ALA A 372 -18.90 3.47 -2.37
N ARG A 373 -18.45 2.72 -3.41
CA ARG A 373 -18.23 3.25 -4.76
C ARG A 373 -19.49 3.92 -5.30
N GLN A 374 -20.64 3.29 -5.18
CA GLN A 374 -21.89 3.82 -5.67
C GLN A 374 -22.35 5.02 -4.82
N MET A 375 -22.19 4.92 -3.49
CA MET A 375 -22.55 6.02 -2.57
C MET A 375 -21.71 7.27 -2.83
N LEU A 376 -20.41 7.09 -3.06
CA LEU A 376 -19.50 8.20 -3.39
C LEU A 376 -20.00 8.97 -4.63
N ARG A 377 -20.37 8.24 -5.68
CA ARG A 377 -20.91 8.85 -6.91
C ARG A 377 -22.28 9.50 -6.71
N ALA A 378 -23.11 8.93 -5.84
CA ALA A 378 -24.39 9.50 -5.48
C ALA A 378 -24.25 10.88 -4.81
N VAL A 379 -23.23 11.04 -3.95
CA VAL A 379 -23.03 12.29 -3.17
C VAL A 379 -22.13 13.31 -3.88
N SER A 380 -21.28 12.89 -4.83
CA SER A 380 -20.38 13.79 -5.58
C SER A 380 -21.05 14.55 -6.72
N GLY A 381 -22.37 14.48 -6.87
CA GLY A 381 -23.14 15.26 -7.85
C GLY A 381 -22.86 14.92 -9.32
N GLY A 382 -22.24 13.79 -9.63
CA GLY A 382 -22.15 13.23 -11.00
C GLY A 382 -21.28 13.99 -12.02
N GLY A 383 -20.44 14.95 -11.63
CA GLY A 383 -19.75 15.80 -12.61
C GLY A 383 -18.29 16.13 -12.32
N GLY A 384 -17.67 15.65 -11.26
CA GLY A 384 -16.27 15.90 -10.97
C GLY A 384 -15.47 14.63 -10.73
N THR A 385 -14.31 14.47 -11.38
CA THR A 385 -13.24 13.61 -10.84
C THR A 385 -12.98 14.04 -9.39
N PRO A 386 -12.86 13.12 -8.43
CA PRO A 386 -12.37 13.45 -7.09
C PRO A 386 -11.04 14.19 -7.27
N GLY A 387 -10.97 15.45 -6.85
CA GLY A 387 -9.72 16.19 -6.84
C GLY A 387 -8.72 15.52 -5.90
N PRO A 388 -7.41 15.83 -6.00
CA PRO A 388 -6.42 15.27 -5.10
C PRO A 388 -6.83 15.54 -3.65
N ILE A 389 -6.90 14.46 -2.86
CA ILE A 389 -7.23 14.47 -1.43
C ILE A 389 -6.17 15.33 -0.73
N GLY A 390 -6.53 16.51 -0.20
CA GLY A 390 -5.60 17.45 0.44
C GLY A 390 -5.84 18.94 0.12
N GLY A 391 -6.74 19.25 -0.81
CA GLY A 391 -7.20 20.63 -1.02
C GLY A 391 -8.31 20.97 -0.01
N THR A 392 -8.19 22.12 0.66
CA THR A 392 -9.24 22.71 1.50
C THR A 392 -10.55 22.76 0.73
N SER A 393 -11.44 21.83 1.03
CA SER A 393 -12.75 21.71 0.40
C SER A 393 -13.54 22.99 0.70
N GLY A 394 -13.93 23.69 -0.37
CA GLY A 394 -14.98 24.70 -0.30
C GLY A 394 -16.27 24.10 0.28
N PRO A 395 -17.31 24.92 0.52
CA PRO A 395 -18.58 24.44 1.11
C PRO A 395 -19.04 23.20 0.37
N LEU A 396 -19.42 22.16 1.15
CA LEU A 396 -19.88 20.85 0.66
C LEU A 396 -21.22 21.04 -0.11
N ASP A 397 -21.13 21.45 -1.38
CA ASP A 397 -22.27 21.57 -2.28
C ASP A 397 -22.71 20.17 -2.72
N GLY A 398 -23.54 19.52 -1.92
CA GLY A 398 -24.13 18.23 -2.24
C GLY A 398 -25.43 18.02 -1.48
N GLU A 399 -26.31 17.16 -2.00
CA GLU A 399 -27.52 16.76 -1.25
C GLU A 399 -27.14 16.11 0.09
N PRO A 400 -27.84 16.44 1.19
CA PRO A 400 -27.60 15.78 2.48
C PRO A 400 -27.83 14.27 2.35
N MET A 401 -27.07 13.51 3.12
CA MET A 401 -27.23 12.05 3.16
C MET A 401 -28.57 11.68 3.77
N ASP A 402 -29.26 10.73 3.13
CA ASP A 402 -30.50 10.20 3.69
C ASP A 402 -30.25 9.30 4.92
N GLU A 403 -31.32 9.03 5.67
CA GLU A 403 -31.23 8.22 6.90
C GLU A 403 -30.69 6.79 6.63
N TRP A 404 -31.04 6.22 5.48
CA TRP A 404 -30.52 4.89 5.10
C TRP A 404 -28.99 4.90 4.93
N MET A 405 -28.45 5.90 4.24
CA MET A 405 -27.01 6.05 4.04
C MET A 405 -26.28 6.27 5.36
N LEU A 406 -26.82 7.10 6.26
CA LEU A 406 -26.26 7.32 7.59
C LEU A 406 -26.24 6.03 8.41
N ASN A 407 -27.34 5.27 8.39
CA ASN A 407 -27.44 3.98 9.08
C ASN A 407 -26.53 2.91 8.47
N TRP A 408 -26.36 2.91 7.15
CA TRP A 408 -25.43 2.02 6.49
C TRP A 408 -23.97 2.34 6.89
N LEU A 409 -23.58 3.63 6.83
CA LEU A 409 -22.24 4.07 7.26
C LEU A 409 -21.99 3.75 8.73
N THR A 410 -22.96 3.96 9.62
CA THR A 410 -22.81 3.61 11.04
C THR A 410 -22.44 2.14 11.25
N ARG A 411 -22.96 1.25 10.41
CA ARG A 411 -22.66 -0.20 10.50
C ARG A 411 -21.39 -0.63 9.79
N THR A 412 -20.93 0.12 8.78
CA THR A 412 -19.85 -0.30 7.89
C THR A 412 -18.63 0.62 7.92
N ALA A 413 -18.63 1.69 8.75
CA ALA A 413 -17.51 2.62 8.80
C ALA A 413 -16.20 1.96 9.25
N ASP A 414 -16.21 1.10 10.26
CA ASP A 414 -15.00 0.44 10.74
C ASP A 414 -14.28 -0.35 9.64
N PRO A 415 -14.93 -1.31 8.94
CA PRO A 415 -14.28 -1.99 7.82
C PRO A 415 -13.93 -1.04 6.67
N LEU A 416 -14.75 0.00 6.42
CA LEU A 416 -14.49 0.94 5.32
C LEU A 416 -13.28 1.84 5.62
N VAL A 417 -13.13 2.36 6.84
CA VAL A 417 -11.96 3.13 7.29
C VAL A 417 -10.70 2.29 7.19
N GLY A 418 -10.78 0.99 7.53
CA GLY A 418 -9.65 0.09 7.37
C GLY A 418 -9.30 -0.18 5.90
N GLN A 419 -10.29 -0.41 5.04
CA GLN A 419 -10.08 -0.86 3.65
C GLN A 419 -9.80 0.27 2.66
N ALA A 420 -10.48 1.40 2.80
CA ALA A 420 -10.43 2.53 1.88
C ALA A 420 -10.57 3.85 2.65
N PRO A 421 -9.56 4.25 3.45
CA PRO A 421 -9.65 5.40 4.34
C PRO A 421 -9.97 6.71 3.60
N GLY A 422 -9.51 6.90 2.37
CA GLY A 422 -9.84 8.07 1.56
C GLY A 422 -11.34 8.14 1.21
N VAL A 423 -11.92 7.03 0.77
CA VAL A 423 -13.36 6.92 0.50
C VAL A 423 -14.17 7.09 1.79
N ALA A 424 -13.71 6.47 2.87
CA ALA A 424 -14.31 6.61 4.19
C ALA A 424 -14.30 8.07 4.65
N ALA A 425 -13.18 8.79 4.53
CA ALA A 425 -13.06 10.19 4.90
C ALA A 425 -14.06 11.08 4.16
N GLU A 426 -14.22 10.88 2.84
CA GLU A 426 -15.17 11.66 2.04
C GLU A 426 -16.64 11.37 2.43
N LEU A 427 -17.02 10.10 2.53
CA LEU A 427 -18.38 9.71 2.93
C LEU A 427 -18.70 10.13 4.36
N LEU A 428 -17.79 9.90 5.32
CA LEU A 428 -17.96 10.26 6.72
C LEU A 428 -18.00 11.77 6.94
N SER A 429 -17.23 12.56 6.18
CA SER A 429 -17.28 14.02 6.23
C SER A 429 -18.70 14.53 5.91
N ARG A 430 -19.31 13.98 4.87
CA ARG A 430 -20.69 14.32 4.50
C ARG A 430 -21.72 13.79 5.51
N ALA A 431 -21.47 12.60 6.06
CA ALA A 431 -22.32 12.02 7.09
C ALA A 431 -22.32 12.87 8.38
N VAL A 432 -21.15 13.32 8.82
CA VAL A 432 -21.02 14.24 9.97
C VAL A 432 -21.74 15.55 9.69
N ALA A 433 -21.58 16.13 8.50
CA ALA A 433 -22.29 17.35 8.11
C ALA A 433 -23.83 17.19 8.03
N SER A 434 -24.31 15.98 7.74
CA SER A 434 -25.74 15.66 7.61
C SER A 434 -26.40 15.20 8.91
N SER A 435 -25.62 14.84 9.93
CA SER A 435 -26.12 14.34 11.22
C SER A 435 -26.30 15.47 12.23
N PRO A 436 -27.32 15.41 13.13
CA PRO A 436 -27.54 16.44 14.14
C PRO A 436 -26.35 16.57 15.09
N ALA A 437 -25.80 17.77 15.23
CA ALA A 437 -24.69 18.02 16.16
C ALA A 437 -25.12 17.63 17.60
N GLY A 438 -24.22 16.96 18.32
CA GLY A 438 -24.44 16.49 19.68
C GLY A 438 -25.22 15.18 19.80
N SER A 439 -25.69 14.57 18.69
CA SER A 439 -26.23 13.20 18.74
C SER A 439 -25.11 12.16 18.94
N ALA A 440 -25.42 11.04 19.59
CA ALA A 440 -24.49 9.92 19.74
C ALA A 440 -23.97 9.43 18.36
N GLN A 441 -24.84 9.37 17.36
CA GLN A 441 -24.48 9.02 16.00
C GLN A 441 -23.46 10.01 15.39
N HIS A 442 -23.69 11.32 15.58
CA HIS A 442 -22.75 12.35 15.11
C HIS A 442 -21.36 12.17 15.74
N GLY A 443 -21.31 12.02 17.07
CA GLY A 443 -20.05 11.82 17.78
C GLY A 443 -19.30 10.57 17.30
N TRP A 444 -20.02 9.47 17.11
CA TRP A 444 -19.45 8.24 16.61
C TRP A 444 -18.91 8.37 15.17
N LEU A 445 -19.70 8.97 14.27
CA LEU A 445 -19.27 9.24 12.89
C LEU A 445 -18.07 10.17 12.84
N ALA A 446 -18.04 11.20 13.70
CA ALA A 446 -16.90 12.11 13.81
C ALA A 446 -15.60 11.39 14.27
N SER A 447 -15.72 10.48 15.24
CA SER A 447 -14.58 9.65 15.66
C SER A 447 -14.04 8.77 14.52
N ARG A 448 -14.92 8.18 13.71
CA ARG A 448 -14.52 7.39 12.51
C ARG A 448 -13.92 8.27 11.42
N LEU A 449 -14.47 9.47 11.23
CA LEU A 449 -13.89 10.46 10.31
C LEU A 449 -12.48 10.86 10.73
N ALA A 450 -12.27 11.13 12.01
CA ALA A 450 -10.95 11.48 12.53
C ALA A 450 -9.93 10.35 12.32
N ASP A 451 -10.31 9.09 12.55
CA ASP A 451 -9.46 7.93 12.26
C ASP A 451 -9.15 7.81 10.75
N ALA A 452 -10.14 8.02 9.87
CA ALA A 452 -9.94 8.01 8.43
C ALA A 452 -8.97 9.10 7.97
N LEU A 453 -9.14 10.34 8.46
CA LEU A 453 -8.26 11.48 8.17
C LEU A 453 -6.83 11.23 8.67
N TYR A 454 -6.69 10.70 9.88
CA TYR A 454 -5.38 10.30 10.41
C TYR A 454 -4.67 9.30 9.50
N ARG A 455 -5.38 8.28 9.01
CA ARG A 455 -4.83 7.22 8.13
C ARG A 455 -4.40 7.73 6.76
N ILE A 456 -5.08 8.74 6.21
CA ILE A 456 -4.67 9.37 4.95
C ILE A 456 -3.60 10.46 5.13
N GLY A 457 -3.17 10.72 6.38
CA GLY A 457 -2.14 11.70 6.71
C GLY A 457 -2.63 13.13 6.91
N ASP A 458 -3.95 13.39 6.82
CA ASP A 458 -4.54 14.70 7.13
C ASP A 458 -4.72 14.87 8.65
N ARG A 459 -3.60 15.12 9.32
CA ARG A 459 -3.54 15.28 10.78
C ARG A 459 -4.29 16.52 11.26
N ALA A 460 -4.18 17.63 10.51
CA ALA A 460 -4.86 18.89 10.85
C ALA A 460 -6.37 18.74 10.77
N GLY A 461 -6.88 18.09 9.72
CA GLY A 461 -8.30 17.77 9.58
C GLY A 461 -8.78 16.83 10.69
N ALA A 462 -8.01 15.81 11.03
CA ALA A 462 -8.32 14.89 12.12
C ALA A 462 -8.42 15.63 13.48
N GLU A 463 -7.44 16.47 13.82
CA GLU A 463 -7.44 17.27 15.06
C GLU A 463 -8.64 18.22 15.12
N GLN A 464 -8.99 18.89 14.01
CA GLN A 464 -10.12 19.78 13.95
C GLN A 464 -11.45 19.04 14.21
N VAL A 465 -11.63 17.86 13.61
CA VAL A 465 -12.82 17.02 13.80
C VAL A 465 -12.92 16.55 15.24
N VAL A 466 -11.79 16.07 15.80
CA VAL A 466 -11.73 15.60 17.20
C VAL A 466 -12.09 16.71 18.18
N ASN A 467 -11.49 17.88 18.05
CA ASN A 467 -11.76 19.00 18.96
C ASN A 467 -13.24 19.40 18.96
N ARG A 468 -13.88 19.46 17.78
CA ARG A 468 -15.31 19.74 17.68
C ARG A 468 -16.17 18.64 18.30
N ALA A 469 -15.80 17.38 18.10
CA ALA A 469 -16.54 16.25 18.66
C ALA A 469 -16.44 16.20 20.19
N LEU A 470 -15.28 16.52 20.75
CA LEU A 470 -15.05 16.59 22.20
C LEU A 470 -15.91 17.66 22.91
N GLU A 471 -16.28 18.78 22.21
CA GLU A 471 -17.17 19.81 22.78
C GLU A 471 -18.55 19.25 23.18
N HIS A 472 -18.98 18.16 22.54
CA HIS A 472 -20.32 17.57 22.70
C HIS A 472 -20.30 16.11 23.15
N ALA A 473 -19.12 15.48 23.23
CA ALA A 473 -18.98 14.06 23.59
C ALA A 473 -19.30 13.87 25.09
N THR A 474 -20.30 13.06 25.38
CA THR A 474 -20.72 12.70 26.76
C THR A 474 -20.47 11.23 27.07
N GLU A 475 -20.34 10.38 26.04
CA GLU A 475 -20.03 8.97 26.21
C GLU A 475 -18.53 8.78 26.47
N ALA A 476 -18.22 8.11 27.54
CA ALA A 476 -16.85 8.01 28.00
C ALA A 476 -15.96 7.17 27.08
N ASP A 477 -16.49 6.12 26.42
CA ASP A 477 -15.73 5.35 25.41
C ASP A 477 -15.41 6.22 24.19
N LEU A 478 -16.36 7.04 23.73
CA LEU A 478 -16.16 7.99 22.63
C LEU A 478 -15.07 9.03 22.99
N VAL A 479 -15.10 9.56 24.22
CA VAL A 479 -14.11 10.54 24.70
C VAL A 479 -12.71 9.92 24.64
N VAL A 480 -12.52 8.69 25.12
CA VAL A 480 -11.23 7.99 25.05
C VAL A 480 -10.79 7.80 23.59
N ASP A 481 -11.68 7.40 22.73
CA ASP A 481 -11.43 7.19 21.30
C ASP A 481 -10.94 8.46 20.61
N LEU A 482 -11.62 9.58 20.89
CA LEU A 482 -11.24 10.89 20.36
C LEU A 482 -9.89 11.35 20.91
N HIS A 483 -9.65 11.20 22.22
CA HIS A 483 -8.34 11.51 22.81
C HIS A 483 -7.22 10.62 22.27
N TRP A 484 -7.50 9.35 21.99
CA TRP A 484 -6.53 8.45 21.37
C TRP A 484 -6.07 8.98 20.00
N THR A 485 -7.01 9.31 19.12
CA THR A 485 -6.69 9.87 17.79
C THR A 485 -5.96 11.20 17.92
N LEU A 486 -6.39 12.08 18.83
CA LEU A 486 -5.74 13.36 19.09
C LEU A 486 -4.30 13.19 19.58
N ALA A 487 -4.08 12.29 20.54
CA ALA A 487 -2.75 12.00 21.07
C ALA A 487 -1.80 11.48 19.96
N GLN A 488 -2.29 10.59 19.10
CA GLN A 488 -1.50 10.10 17.96
C GLN A 488 -1.14 11.23 16.98
N CYS A 489 -2.11 12.10 16.62
CA CYS A 489 -1.84 13.25 15.76
C CYS A 489 -0.78 14.18 16.35
N ARG A 490 -0.89 14.49 17.64
CA ARG A 490 0.03 15.39 18.34
C ARG A 490 1.42 14.80 18.54
N MET A 491 1.51 13.52 18.89
CA MET A 491 2.79 12.82 19.00
C MET A 491 3.57 12.87 17.67
N LEU A 492 2.91 12.56 16.55
CA LEU A 492 3.54 12.62 15.23
C LEU A 492 3.85 14.06 14.77
N ALA A 493 3.21 15.06 15.36
CA ALA A 493 3.51 16.47 15.12
C ALA A 493 4.61 17.03 16.05
N GLY A 494 5.13 16.20 17.00
CA GLY A 494 6.08 16.65 18.01
C GLY A 494 5.47 17.47 19.16
N LEU A 495 4.12 17.48 19.28
CA LEU A 495 3.36 18.27 20.28
C LEU A 495 2.94 17.39 21.48
N SER A 496 3.86 16.55 21.97
CA SER A 496 3.56 15.58 23.03
C SER A 496 3.19 16.24 24.36
N ALA A 497 3.76 17.40 24.68
CA ALA A 497 3.42 18.12 25.92
C ALA A 497 1.96 18.64 25.93
N GLU A 498 1.45 19.12 24.79
CA GLU A 498 0.05 19.57 24.67
C GLU A 498 -0.92 18.36 24.71
N SER A 499 -0.51 17.22 24.15
CA SER A 499 -1.25 15.97 24.29
C SER A 499 -1.40 15.59 25.76
N LEU A 500 -0.30 15.65 26.53
CA LEU A 500 -0.31 15.32 27.96
C LEU A 500 -1.23 16.23 28.77
N ALA A 501 -1.15 17.55 28.56
CA ALA A 501 -2.04 18.51 29.25
C ALA A 501 -3.53 18.20 29.01
N THR A 502 -3.90 17.81 27.80
CA THR A 502 -5.27 17.42 27.47
C THR A 502 -5.70 16.14 28.18
N LEU A 503 -4.80 15.15 28.26
CA LEU A 503 -5.07 13.88 28.97
C LEU A 503 -5.19 14.09 30.48
N GLU A 504 -4.37 14.96 31.07
CA GLU A 504 -4.45 15.32 32.49
C GLU A 504 -5.78 16.01 32.83
N GLN A 505 -6.25 16.89 31.92
CA GLN A 505 -7.55 17.52 32.08
C GLN A 505 -8.69 16.50 32.01
N ALA A 506 -8.62 15.54 31.06
CA ALA A 506 -9.61 14.47 30.97
C ALA A 506 -9.61 13.57 32.22
N LEU A 507 -8.43 13.25 32.76
CA LEU A 507 -8.26 12.45 34.00
C LEU A 507 -8.80 13.15 35.25
N ALA A 508 -8.81 14.48 35.27
CA ALA A 508 -9.36 15.28 36.36
C ALA A 508 -10.90 15.39 36.35
N ALA A 509 -11.56 15.00 35.24
CA ALA A 509 -13.01 15.09 35.12
C ALA A 509 -13.73 14.21 36.15
N PRO A 510 -14.79 14.70 36.82
CA PRO A 510 -15.53 13.92 37.80
C PRO A 510 -16.33 12.77 37.17
N GLY A 511 -16.38 11.61 37.84
CA GLY A 511 -17.21 10.47 37.42
C GLY A 511 -16.60 9.53 36.40
N ILE A 512 -15.30 9.64 36.09
CA ILE A 512 -14.61 8.71 35.20
C ILE A 512 -14.60 7.30 35.81
N SER A 513 -15.10 6.31 35.03
CA SER A 513 -15.03 4.90 35.43
C SER A 513 -13.58 4.40 35.52
N ALA A 514 -13.34 3.32 36.27
CA ALA A 514 -12.01 2.69 36.36
C ALA A 514 -11.46 2.31 34.97
N ARG A 515 -12.33 1.83 34.08
CA ARG A 515 -11.98 1.48 32.70
C ARG A 515 -11.46 2.69 31.90
N HIS A 516 -12.17 3.83 31.93
CA HIS A 516 -11.76 5.03 31.19
C HIS A 516 -10.51 5.64 31.80
N ARG A 517 -10.40 5.65 33.11
CA ARG A 517 -9.18 6.07 33.80
C ARG A 517 -7.97 5.24 33.37
N ALA A 518 -8.12 3.91 33.33
CA ALA A 518 -7.05 3.02 32.89
C ALA A 518 -6.58 3.35 31.46
N ARG A 519 -7.52 3.55 30.52
CA ARG A 519 -7.21 3.85 29.11
C ARG A 519 -6.54 5.22 28.93
N LEU A 520 -7.03 6.26 29.62
CA LEU A 520 -6.40 7.59 29.61
C LEU A 520 -4.99 7.56 30.25
N LEU A 521 -4.79 6.80 31.35
CA LEU A 521 -3.46 6.61 31.94
C LEU A 521 -2.50 5.87 31.00
N VAL A 522 -2.98 4.89 30.23
CA VAL A 522 -2.16 4.24 29.19
C VAL A 522 -1.66 5.28 28.18
N LEU A 523 -2.55 6.16 27.68
CA LEU A 523 -2.17 7.22 26.74
C LEU A 523 -1.13 8.16 27.36
N ALA A 524 -1.36 8.59 28.61
CA ALA A 524 -0.42 9.45 29.34
C ALA A 524 0.95 8.76 29.55
N GLY A 525 0.96 7.49 29.92
CA GLY A 525 2.19 6.70 30.06
C GLY A 525 2.98 6.58 28.74
N ARG A 526 2.29 6.36 27.63
CA ARG A 526 2.92 6.36 26.29
C ARG A 526 3.48 7.73 25.92
N THR A 527 2.74 8.79 26.24
CA THR A 527 3.20 10.17 25.96
C THR A 527 4.44 10.51 26.80
N HIS A 528 4.48 10.15 28.09
CA HIS A 528 5.66 10.33 28.93
C HIS A 528 6.87 9.54 28.40
N ASN A 529 6.65 8.30 27.93
CA ASN A 529 7.71 7.51 27.31
C ASN A 529 8.26 8.20 26.05
N HIS A 530 7.37 8.75 25.22
CA HIS A 530 7.78 9.49 24.00
C HIS A 530 8.53 10.80 24.31
N LEU A 531 8.29 11.39 25.48
CA LEU A 531 9.03 12.56 25.98
C LEU A 531 10.37 12.20 26.64
N GLY A 532 10.72 10.91 26.74
CA GLY A 532 11.93 10.45 27.47
C GLY A 532 11.77 10.49 29.00
N GLU A 533 10.59 10.78 29.53
CA GLU A 533 10.30 10.84 30.97
C GLU A 533 10.04 9.44 31.56
N LEU A 534 11.06 8.55 31.48
CA LEU A 534 10.93 7.11 31.75
C LEU A 534 10.39 6.77 33.13
N GLU A 535 10.80 7.51 34.19
CA GLU A 535 10.32 7.32 35.56
C GLU A 535 8.80 7.60 35.66
N ARG A 536 8.36 8.68 35.07
CA ARG A 536 6.94 9.05 35.00
C ARG A 536 6.12 8.07 34.17
N ALA A 537 6.64 7.66 33.01
CA ALA A 537 6.04 6.65 32.17
C ALA A 537 5.78 5.36 32.96
N ALA A 538 6.77 4.87 33.72
CA ALA A 538 6.64 3.66 34.55
C ALA A 538 5.60 3.83 35.67
N GLN A 539 5.61 4.98 36.37
CA GLN A 539 4.65 5.25 37.44
C GLN A 539 3.21 5.30 36.93
N VAL A 540 3.01 6.02 35.82
CA VAL A 540 1.69 6.16 35.21
C VAL A 540 1.21 4.83 34.62
N ALA A 541 2.08 4.06 33.96
CA ALA A 541 1.75 2.74 33.42
C ALA A 541 1.44 1.72 34.55
N THR A 542 2.12 1.80 35.70
CA THR A 542 1.79 0.97 36.88
C THR A 542 0.40 1.31 37.40
N SER A 543 0.05 2.60 37.47
CA SER A 543 -1.27 3.06 37.87
C SER A 543 -2.35 2.63 36.87
N ALA A 544 -2.03 2.69 35.56
CA ALA A 544 -2.89 2.21 34.49
C ALA A 544 -3.16 0.71 34.62
N LEU A 545 -2.10 -0.10 34.89
CA LEU A 545 -2.22 -1.54 35.07
C LEU A 545 -3.10 -1.93 36.24
N ALA A 546 -2.98 -1.20 37.38
CA ALA A 546 -3.82 -1.41 38.55
C ALA A 546 -5.29 -1.11 38.23
N ALA A 547 -5.60 0.06 37.63
CA ALA A 547 -6.95 0.43 37.23
C ALA A 547 -7.54 -0.51 36.16
N ALA A 548 -6.72 -0.97 35.21
CA ALA A 548 -7.12 -1.92 34.19
C ALA A 548 -7.46 -3.30 34.75
N SER A 549 -6.67 -3.76 35.75
CA SER A 549 -6.91 -5.02 36.43
C SER A 549 -8.22 -4.99 37.26
N GLU A 550 -8.48 -3.86 37.93
CA GLU A 550 -9.75 -3.63 38.63
C GLU A 550 -10.95 -3.62 37.67
N ALA A 551 -10.81 -3.00 36.51
CA ALA A 551 -11.84 -2.90 35.50
C ALA A 551 -12.01 -4.17 34.63
N GLY A 552 -11.08 -5.12 34.67
CA GLY A 552 -11.03 -6.27 33.76
C GLY A 552 -10.83 -5.89 32.30
N ASP A 553 -10.12 -4.78 32.02
CA ASP A 553 -9.89 -4.26 30.68
C ASP A 553 -8.59 -4.79 30.09
N ASN A 554 -8.66 -5.87 29.30
CA ASN A 554 -7.50 -6.51 28.69
C ASN A 554 -6.74 -5.58 27.73
N TRP A 555 -7.43 -4.64 27.06
CA TRP A 555 -6.80 -3.64 26.22
C TRP A 555 -5.85 -2.75 27.03
N ALA A 556 -6.34 -2.16 28.10
CA ALA A 556 -5.56 -1.29 28.95
C ALA A 556 -4.44 -2.06 29.69
N MET A 557 -4.69 -3.31 30.13
CA MET A 557 -3.66 -4.17 30.74
C MET A 557 -2.53 -4.46 29.74
N GLY A 558 -2.84 -4.85 28.52
CA GLY A 558 -1.85 -5.14 27.48
C GLY A 558 -0.97 -3.95 27.15
N TRP A 559 -1.56 -2.78 26.94
CA TRP A 559 -0.82 -1.55 26.66
C TRP A 559 -0.02 -1.04 27.87
N ALA A 560 -0.53 -1.13 29.09
CA ALA A 560 0.22 -0.75 30.29
C ALA A 560 1.46 -1.63 30.48
N LEU A 561 1.32 -2.94 30.31
CA LEU A 561 2.44 -3.89 30.35
C LEU A 561 3.46 -3.63 29.25
N HIS A 562 3.00 -3.26 28.05
CA HIS A 562 3.88 -2.87 26.95
C HIS A 562 4.73 -1.64 27.30
N VAL A 563 4.12 -0.58 27.86
CA VAL A 563 4.87 0.61 28.29
C VAL A 563 5.91 0.26 29.34
N LEU A 564 5.54 -0.55 30.35
CA LEU A 564 6.48 -0.99 31.39
C LEU A 564 7.64 -1.80 30.81
N ALA A 565 7.35 -2.72 29.88
CA ALA A 565 8.38 -3.53 29.24
C ALA A 565 9.31 -2.65 28.37
N LEU A 566 8.75 -1.70 27.63
CA LEU A 566 9.55 -0.78 26.82
C LEU A 566 10.46 0.10 27.70
N VAL A 567 9.95 0.64 28.81
CA VAL A 567 10.75 1.41 29.77
C VAL A 567 11.90 0.55 30.36
N ALA A 568 11.65 -0.70 30.69
CA ALA A 568 12.70 -1.61 31.18
C ALA A 568 13.77 -1.86 30.10
N THR A 569 13.34 -2.08 28.84
CA THR A 569 14.25 -2.26 27.71
C THR A 569 15.15 -1.02 27.53
N VAL A 570 14.54 0.18 27.40
CA VAL A 570 15.29 1.45 27.21
C VAL A 570 16.25 1.76 28.38
N ARG A 571 15.97 1.28 29.59
CA ARG A 571 16.88 1.40 30.73
C ARG A 571 18.04 0.40 30.74
N GLY A 572 18.22 -0.35 29.65
CA GLY A 572 19.26 -1.38 29.59
C GLY A 572 18.98 -2.62 30.46
N GLN A 573 17.72 -2.86 30.83
CA GLN A 573 17.25 -3.99 31.65
C GLN A 573 16.34 -4.93 30.84
N PRO A 574 16.79 -5.45 29.67
CA PRO A 574 15.94 -6.25 28.77
C PRO A 574 15.50 -7.57 29.43
N ALA A 575 16.23 -8.08 30.40
CA ALA A 575 15.84 -9.28 31.15
C ALA A 575 14.54 -9.06 31.94
N ASP A 576 14.35 -7.86 32.52
CA ASP A 576 13.14 -7.50 33.30
C ASP A 576 11.95 -7.22 32.38
N ALA A 577 12.19 -6.86 31.11
CA ALA A 577 11.15 -6.63 30.11
C ALA A 577 10.47 -7.93 29.64
N LEU A 578 11.21 -9.04 29.54
CA LEU A 578 10.69 -10.31 28.99
C LEU A 578 9.43 -10.83 29.69
N PRO A 579 9.38 -10.92 31.05
CA PRO A 579 8.16 -11.38 31.72
C PRO A 579 6.97 -10.44 31.55
N LEU A 580 7.21 -9.13 31.33
CA LEU A 580 6.16 -8.16 31.04
C LEU A 580 5.60 -8.36 29.64
N TYR A 581 6.45 -8.59 28.61
CA TYR A 581 6.02 -8.96 27.26
C TYR A 581 5.23 -10.27 27.27
N ASP A 582 5.69 -11.31 27.98
CA ASP A 582 5.00 -12.60 28.04
C ASP A 582 3.62 -12.48 28.71
N ARG A 583 3.52 -11.68 29.76
CA ARG A 583 2.24 -11.37 30.42
C ARG A 583 1.31 -10.58 29.50
N ALA A 584 1.83 -9.57 28.77
CA ALA A 584 1.05 -8.79 27.83
C ALA A 584 0.52 -9.67 26.69
N LEU A 585 1.34 -10.54 26.12
CA LEU A 585 0.94 -11.51 25.09
C LEU A 585 -0.16 -12.45 25.61
N THR A 586 -0.06 -12.91 26.85
CA THR A 586 -1.07 -13.78 27.47
C THR A 586 -2.42 -13.06 27.61
N VAL A 587 -2.41 -11.81 28.11
CA VAL A 587 -3.62 -11.00 28.29
C VAL A 587 -4.31 -10.67 26.95
N THR A 588 -3.53 -10.49 25.88
CA THR A 588 -4.04 -10.08 24.56
C THR A 588 -4.41 -11.26 23.65
N GLN A 589 -4.09 -12.49 24.03
CA GLN A 589 -4.13 -13.69 23.18
C GLN A 589 -5.52 -13.99 22.59
N THR A 590 -6.58 -13.79 23.38
CA THR A 590 -7.95 -14.18 23.03
C THR A 590 -8.75 -13.10 22.34
N ASP A 591 -8.27 -11.85 22.34
CA ASP A 591 -8.98 -10.72 21.76
C ASP A 591 -8.43 -10.39 20.35
N PRO A 592 -9.18 -10.65 19.28
CA PRO A 592 -8.77 -10.31 17.92
C PRO A 592 -8.52 -8.81 17.72
N ALA A 593 -9.20 -7.94 18.48
CA ALA A 593 -9.02 -6.50 18.39
C ALA A 593 -7.62 -6.04 18.86
N LEU A 594 -6.88 -6.89 19.59
CA LEU A 594 -5.54 -6.61 20.08
C LEU A 594 -4.42 -7.22 19.22
N THR A 595 -4.71 -7.58 17.98
CA THR A 595 -3.71 -8.19 17.08
C THR A 595 -2.57 -7.24 16.76
N ASP A 596 -2.82 -5.93 16.55
CA ASP A 596 -1.75 -4.94 16.33
C ASP A 596 -0.85 -4.81 17.58
N LEU A 597 -1.43 -4.83 18.77
CA LEU A 597 -0.64 -4.82 20.01
C LEU A 597 0.20 -6.09 20.14
N ARG A 598 -0.35 -7.27 19.82
CA ARG A 598 0.43 -8.53 19.84
C ARG A 598 1.59 -8.48 18.87
N LEU A 599 1.37 -7.94 17.70
CA LEU A 599 2.41 -7.73 16.69
C LEU A 599 3.55 -6.86 17.25
N LEU A 600 3.20 -5.71 17.84
CA LEU A 600 4.17 -4.80 18.46
C LEU A 600 4.92 -5.46 19.63
N LEU A 601 4.21 -6.23 20.46
CA LEU A 601 4.81 -6.98 21.56
C LEU A 601 5.84 -8.00 21.06
N HIS A 602 5.57 -8.70 19.96
CA HIS A 602 6.53 -9.63 19.36
C HIS A 602 7.74 -8.92 18.77
N ILE A 603 7.55 -7.75 18.10
CA ILE A 603 8.66 -6.93 17.59
C ILE A 603 9.58 -6.52 18.75
N ASN A 604 9.04 -5.88 19.77
CA ASN A 604 9.85 -5.36 20.87
C ASN A 604 10.48 -6.47 21.72
N LYS A 605 9.77 -7.61 21.86
CA LYS A 605 10.35 -8.80 22.49
C LYS A 605 11.51 -9.38 21.69
N ALA A 606 11.46 -9.34 20.35
CA ALA A 606 12.56 -9.79 19.50
C ALA A 606 13.81 -8.92 19.73
N VAL A 607 13.63 -7.59 19.77
CA VAL A 607 14.71 -6.65 20.11
C VAL A 607 15.29 -6.94 21.50
N ALA A 608 14.45 -7.01 22.54
CA ALA A 608 14.92 -7.30 23.91
C ALA A 608 15.65 -8.64 24.02
N LEU A 609 15.28 -9.66 23.24
CA LEU A 609 15.98 -10.93 23.19
C LEU A 609 17.32 -10.83 22.45
N GLY A 610 17.42 -10.00 21.41
CA GLY A 610 18.68 -9.67 20.72
C GLY A 610 19.66 -9.01 21.67
N CYS A 611 19.23 -8.01 22.47
CA CYS A 611 20.03 -7.37 23.50
C CYS A 611 20.53 -8.33 24.61
N LEU A 612 19.93 -9.50 24.74
CA LEU A 612 20.35 -10.57 25.65
C LEU A 612 21.17 -11.66 24.96
N ASP A 613 21.57 -11.49 23.72
CA ASP A 613 22.24 -12.50 22.86
C ASP A 613 21.43 -13.81 22.70
N GLN A 614 20.10 -13.76 22.90
CA GLN A 614 19.23 -14.92 22.78
C GLN A 614 18.65 -15.03 21.35
N TYR A 615 19.51 -15.02 20.34
CA TYR A 615 19.15 -14.91 18.94
C TYR A 615 18.16 -15.96 18.44
N GLN A 616 18.26 -17.21 18.87
CA GLN A 616 17.30 -18.24 18.48
C GLN A 616 15.86 -17.88 18.88
N ARG A 617 15.69 -17.33 20.10
CA ARG A 617 14.39 -16.87 20.61
C ARG A 617 13.97 -15.55 19.95
N ALA A 618 14.94 -14.67 19.68
CA ALA A 618 14.72 -13.39 18.99
C ALA A 618 14.18 -13.60 17.59
N PHE A 619 14.80 -14.47 16.79
CA PHE A 619 14.30 -14.84 15.46
C PHE A 619 12.90 -15.44 15.50
N ALA A 620 12.63 -16.34 16.45
CA ALA A 620 11.29 -16.91 16.60
C ALA A 620 10.22 -15.82 16.90
N ALA A 621 10.56 -14.83 17.75
CA ALA A 621 9.66 -13.71 18.03
C ALA A 621 9.48 -12.79 16.81
N ALA A 622 10.55 -12.47 16.09
CA ALA A 622 10.51 -11.66 14.88
C ALA A 622 9.71 -12.32 13.74
N GLU A 623 9.85 -13.65 13.57
CA GLU A 623 9.04 -14.40 12.60
C GLU A 623 7.55 -14.43 12.97
N GLN A 624 7.21 -14.52 14.26
CA GLN A 624 5.83 -14.38 14.71
C GLN A 624 5.28 -12.99 14.42
N ALA A 625 6.08 -11.94 14.66
CA ALA A 625 5.72 -10.57 14.30
C ALA A 625 5.46 -10.44 12.80
N ARG A 626 6.36 -10.94 11.96
CA ARG A 626 6.21 -10.94 10.50
C ARG A 626 4.96 -11.68 10.05
N HIS A 627 4.70 -12.86 10.61
CA HIS A 627 3.51 -13.64 10.28
C HIS A 627 2.20 -12.91 10.66
N LEU A 628 2.17 -12.20 11.78
CA LEU A 628 1.04 -11.37 12.17
C LEU A 628 0.92 -10.13 11.26
N ALA A 629 2.04 -9.49 10.90
CA ALA A 629 2.06 -8.36 9.99
C ALA A 629 1.55 -8.73 8.60
N ASP A 630 1.94 -9.89 8.07
CA ASP A 630 1.45 -10.43 6.80
C ASP A 630 -0.07 -10.66 6.80
N GLN A 631 -0.67 -10.92 7.97
CA GLN A 631 -2.11 -11.18 8.09
C GLN A 631 -2.95 -9.92 8.25
N VAL A 632 -2.52 -8.98 9.08
CA VAL A 632 -3.35 -7.86 9.54
C VAL A 632 -2.58 -6.55 9.80
N GLY A 633 -1.25 -6.54 9.61
CA GLY A 633 -0.40 -5.40 9.94
C GLY A 633 -0.66 -4.15 9.09
N THR A 634 -0.28 -2.99 9.63
CA THR A 634 -0.14 -1.75 8.86
C THR A 634 1.18 -1.78 8.10
N THR A 635 1.31 -0.97 7.02
CA THR A 635 2.61 -0.80 6.33
C THR A 635 3.70 -0.38 7.31
N PHE A 636 3.35 0.46 8.28
CA PHE A 636 4.21 0.89 9.36
C PHE A 636 4.70 -0.30 10.23
N ARG A 637 3.79 -1.17 10.67
CA ARG A 637 4.13 -2.35 11.48
C ARG A 637 4.90 -3.39 10.68
N LEU A 638 4.58 -3.52 9.39
CA LEU A 638 5.32 -4.38 8.49
C LEU A 638 6.77 -3.91 8.38
N ALA A 639 6.99 -2.59 8.19
CA ALA A 639 8.32 -2.01 8.19
C ALA A 639 9.07 -2.29 9.49
N GLN A 640 8.43 -2.09 10.64
CA GLN A 640 9.03 -2.39 11.94
C GLN A 640 9.39 -3.88 12.12
N ALA A 641 8.53 -4.80 11.66
CA ALA A 641 8.79 -6.25 11.76
C ALA A 641 9.98 -6.67 10.87
N HIS A 642 10.05 -6.17 9.63
CA HIS A 642 11.18 -6.40 8.74
C HIS A 642 12.46 -5.72 9.23
N GLY A 643 12.35 -4.51 9.80
CA GLY A 643 13.47 -3.79 10.41
C GLY A 643 14.08 -4.57 11.57
N ALA A 644 13.26 -5.06 12.49
CA ALA A 644 13.72 -5.89 13.62
C ALA A 644 14.40 -7.19 13.16
N LEU A 645 13.84 -7.86 12.14
CA LEU A 645 14.45 -9.06 11.57
C LEU A 645 15.77 -8.73 10.86
N GLY A 646 15.79 -7.64 10.08
CA GLY A 646 16.99 -7.16 9.39
C GLY A 646 18.12 -6.79 10.36
N GLN A 647 17.80 -6.18 11.50
CA GLN A 647 18.77 -5.89 12.56
C GLN A 647 19.37 -7.17 13.15
N LEU A 648 18.54 -8.15 13.55
CA LEU A 648 19.02 -9.43 14.08
C LEU A 648 19.89 -10.19 13.07
N LEU A 649 19.56 -10.12 11.78
CA LEU A 649 20.37 -10.70 10.70
C LEU A 649 21.71 -9.97 10.53
N PHE A 650 21.72 -8.65 10.68
CA PHE A 650 22.94 -7.84 10.67
C PHE A 650 23.87 -8.22 11.83
N GLU A 651 23.37 -8.24 13.05
CA GLU A 651 24.13 -8.58 14.27
C GLU A 651 24.73 -9.98 14.22
N THR A 652 24.02 -10.93 13.62
CA THR A 652 24.48 -12.33 13.47
C THR A 652 25.30 -12.59 12.21
N GLY A 653 25.71 -11.55 11.47
CA GLY A 653 26.58 -11.65 10.28
C GLY A 653 25.90 -12.14 9.01
N ARG A 654 24.59 -12.28 8.99
CA ARG A 654 23.79 -12.68 7.82
C ARG A 654 23.47 -11.49 6.93
N TRP A 655 24.47 -10.81 6.43
CA TRP A 655 24.34 -9.49 5.80
C TRP A 655 23.52 -9.48 4.50
N ASP A 656 23.60 -10.53 3.67
CA ASP A 656 22.78 -10.59 2.45
C ASP A 656 21.29 -10.71 2.78
N ASP A 657 20.98 -11.53 3.78
CA ASP A 657 19.61 -11.68 4.25
C ASP A 657 19.12 -10.40 4.92
N ALA A 658 19.98 -9.70 5.69
CA ALA A 658 19.64 -8.42 6.30
C ALA A 658 19.28 -7.37 5.25
N LEU A 659 20.12 -7.17 4.22
CA LEU A 659 19.85 -6.24 3.13
C LEU A 659 18.56 -6.59 2.37
N ALA A 660 18.30 -7.88 2.16
CA ALA A 660 17.07 -8.35 1.52
C ALA A 660 15.82 -7.99 2.33
N GLU A 661 15.85 -8.23 3.66
CA GLU A 661 14.73 -7.89 4.56
C GLU A 661 14.51 -6.37 4.66
N LEU A 662 15.56 -5.59 4.81
CA LEU A 662 15.48 -4.13 4.92
C LEU A 662 14.96 -3.46 3.63
N ALA A 663 15.16 -4.09 2.46
CA ALA A 663 14.68 -3.58 1.17
C ALA A 663 13.21 -3.89 0.86
N ILE A 664 12.52 -4.71 1.66
CA ILE A 664 11.15 -5.14 1.38
C ILE A 664 10.16 -3.98 1.41
N VAL A 665 10.27 -3.09 2.41
CA VAL A 665 9.40 -1.92 2.53
C VAL A 665 10.12 -0.69 1.96
N PRO A 666 9.50 0.06 1.03
CA PRO A 666 10.06 1.30 0.49
C PRO A 666 10.31 2.34 1.60
N GLU A 667 11.35 3.14 1.42
CA GLU A 667 11.82 4.15 2.39
C GLU A 667 10.74 5.20 2.73
N ASP A 668 10.00 5.65 1.73
CA ASP A 668 8.93 6.65 1.86
C ASP A 668 7.73 6.16 2.70
N LEU A 669 7.64 4.86 2.97
CA LEU A 669 6.62 4.24 3.81
C LEU A 669 7.12 3.92 5.22
N LYS A 670 8.39 4.21 5.52
CA LYS A 670 9.01 3.98 6.83
C LYS A 670 8.91 5.20 7.73
N GLU A 671 8.92 4.95 9.04
CA GLU A 671 9.11 6.01 10.02
C GLU A 671 10.54 6.57 9.94
N PRO A 672 10.77 7.87 10.18
CA PRO A 672 12.11 8.45 10.10
C PRO A 672 13.18 7.72 10.92
N ALA A 673 12.85 7.26 12.13
CA ALA A 673 13.78 6.51 12.97
C ALA A 673 14.14 5.14 12.37
N GLY A 674 13.14 4.38 11.93
CA GLY A 674 13.36 3.09 11.27
C GLY A 674 14.15 3.24 9.96
N ALA A 675 13.78 4.21 9.11
CA ALA A 675 14.50 4.49 7.88
C ALA A 675 15.96 4.86 8.13
N CYS A 676 16.24 5.71 9.13
CA CYS A 676 17.59 6.11 9.51
C CYS A 676 18.45 4.92 9.96
N GLY A 677 17.93 4.09 10.87
CA GLY A 677 18.62 2.90 11.37
C GLY A 677 18.90 1.88 10.27
N GLU A 678 17.90 1.58 9.45
CA GLU A 678 18.01 0.59 8.37
C GLU A 678 18.97 1.02 7.26
N LEU A 679 18.94 2.29 6.86
CA LEU A 679 19.90 2.86 5.91
C LEU A 679 21.31 2.91 6.51
N GLY A 680 21.41 3.18 7.82
CA GLY A 680 22.66 3.09 8.56
C GLY A 680 23.27 1.68 8.52
N ILE A 681 22.47 0.64 8.82
CA ILE A 681 22.89 -0.77 8.71
C ILE A 681 23.36 -1.09 7.29
N ALA A 682 22.60 -0.69 6.28
CA ALA A 682 22.96 -0.93 4.88
C ALA A 682 24.29 -0.24 4.51
N ALA A 683 24.52 0.99 4.99
CA ALA A 683 25.76 1.70 4.79
C ALA A 683 26.95 1.02 5.50
N VAL A 684 26.78 0.57 6.74
CA VAL A 684 27.81 -0.18 7.49
C VAL A 684 28.21 -1.44 6.73
N ILE A 685 27.25 -2.23 6.29
CA ILE A 685 27.52 -3.45 5.48
C ILE A 685 28.31 -3.10 4.21
N CYS A 686 27.91 -2.06 3.48
CA CYS A 686 28.58 -1.62 2.26
C CYS A 686 30.03 -1.16 2.54
N PHE A 687 30.27 -0.40 3.62
CA PHE A 687 31.63 0.01 4.00
C PHE A 687 32.53 -1.21 4.27
N HIS A 688 32.08 -2.17 5.06
CA HIS A 688 32.84 -3.40 5.34
C HIS A 688 33.10 -4.27 4.11
N ARG A 689 32.25 -4.16 3.08
CA ARG A 689 32.45 -4.83 1.77
C ARG A 689 33.35 -4.05 0.81
N GLY A 690 33.73 -2.83 1.15
CA GLY A 690 34.49 -1.93 0.27
C GLY A 690 33.65 -1.29 -0.84
N GLU A 691 32.30 -1.33 -0.73
CA GLU A 691 31.36 -0.74 -1.68
C GLU A 691 31.06 0.73 -1.34
N ILE A 692 32.12 1.55 -1.35
CA ILE A 692 32.12 2.92 -0.79
C ILE A 692 31.04 3.81 -1.40
N ASP A 693 30.88 3.80 -2.74
CA ASP A 693 29.87 4.62 -3.41
C ASP A 693 28.43 4.22 -3.02
N ALA A 694 28.18 2.92 -2.76
CA ALA A 694 26.90 2.44 -2.29
C ALA A 694 26.66 2.87 -0.84
N ALA A 695 27.65 2.74 0.03
CA ALA A 695 27.61 3.16 1.42
C ALA A 695 27.29 4.66 1.53
N ARG A 696 27.94 5.52 0.77
CA ARG A 696 27.70 6.97 0.74
C ARG A 696 26.29 7.31 0.27
N ARG A 697 25.75 6.61 -0.74
CA ARG A 697 24.35 6.80 -1.14
C ARG A 697 23.36 6.47 -0.02
N HIS A 698 23.61 5.42 0.77
CA HIS A 698 22.78 5.08 1.92
C HIS A 698 22.90 6.14 3.02
N LEU A 699 24.10 6.67 3.28
CA LEU A 699 24.31 7.77 4.23
C LEU A 699 23.58 9.04 3.82
N ASP A 700 23.69 9.42 2.53
CA ASP A 700 23.01 10.61 2.00
C ASP A 700 21.48 10.48 2.12
N ALA A 701 20.94 9.28 1.89
CA ALA A 701 19.54 9.00 2.07
C ALA A 701 19.10 9.03 3.55
N ALA A 702 19.97 8.59 4.48
CA ALA A 702 19.69 8.57 5.91
C ALA A 702 19.72 9.96 6.56
N ALA A 703 20.56 10.89 6.05
CA ALA A 703 20.80 12.18 6.66
C ALA A 703 19.53 13.02 6.92
N PRO A 704 18.57 13.17 5.98
CA PRO A 704 17.32 13.90 6.23
C PRO A 704 16.45 13.28 7.34
N HIS A 705 16.52 11.96 7.51
CA HIS A 705 15.82 11.27 8.58
C HIS A 705 16.49 11.51 9.93
N ALA A 706 17.81 11.46 9.99
CA ALA A 706 18.59 11.76 11.19
C ALA A 706 18.34 13.19 11.71
N GLU A 707 18.26 14.18 10.82
CA GLU A 707 17.92 15.56 11.18
C GLU A 707 16.52 15.70 11.82
N ARG A 708 15.58 14.86 11.41
CA ARG A 708 14.18 14.87 11.92
C ARG A 708 14.04 14.26 13.31
N ILE A 709 14.81 13.22 13.60
CA ILE A 709 14.69 12.47 14.88
C ILE A 709 15.60 13.00 15.98
N GLY A 710 16.55 13.88 15.65
CA GLY A 710 17.53 14.38 16.63
C GLY A 710 18.55 13.31 17.03
N HIS A 711 18.87 13.22 18.33
CA HIS A 711 19.96 12.36 18.84
C HIS A 711 19.51 10.95 19.26
N LEU A 712 18.24 10.62 19.15
CA LEU A 712 17.70 9.29 19.53
C LEU A 712 17.76 8.30 18.36
N LEU A 713 18.14 7.05 18.63
CA LEU A 713 18.07 5.92 17.69
C LEU A 713 18.97 6.03 16.43
N ILE A 714 20.17 6.61 16.54
CA ILE A 714 21.08 6.83 15.41
C ILE A 714 22.34 5.94 15.44
N GLY A 715 22.40 4.92 16.28
CA GLY A 715 23.59 4.07 16.45
C GLY A 715 24.19 3.60 15.12
N PRO A 716 23.46 2.86 14.27
CA PRO A 716 23.99 2.39 12.98
C PRO A 716 24.37 3.52 12.01
N TYR A 717 23.64 4.65 12.04
CA TYR A 717 23.97 5.81 11.24
C TYR A 717 25.26 6.49 11.72
N ALA A 718 25.45 6.62 13.05
CA ALA A 718 26.67 7.17 13.64
C ALA A 718 27.89 6.31 13.30
N LEU A 719 27.73 4.97 13.38
CA LEU A 719 28.77 4.03 12.97
C LEU A 719 29.14 4.17 11.47
N ALA A 720 28.12 4.23 10.61
CA ALA A 720 28.35 4.42 9.18
C ALA A 720 29.08 5.73 8.86
N ARG A 721 28.72 6.83 9.55
CA ARG A 721 29.42 8.12 9.42
C ARG A 721 30.86 8.04 9.90
N SER A 722 31.10 7.34 11.00
CA SER A 722 32.44 7.09 11.51
C SER A 722 33.31 6.35 10.48
N LEU A 723 32.77 5.26 9.90
CA LEU A 723 33.43 4.47 8.85
C LEU A 723 33.74 5.31 7.59
N ASP A 724 32.87 6.21 7.19
CA ASP A 724 33.13 7.14 6.08
C ASP A 724 34.30 8.08 6.37
N CYS A 725 34.33 8.66 7.59
CA CYS A 725 35.47 9.48 8.05
C CYS A 725 36.77 8.67 8.14
N GLU A 726 36.73 7.43 8.61
CA GLU A 726 37.91 6.54 8.63
C GLU A 726 38.41 6.24 7.23
N HIS A 727 37.52 5.98 6.29
CA HIS A 727 37.89 5.75 4.88
C HIS A 727 38.64 6.94 4.28
N ASP A 728 38.25 8.15 4.65
CA ASP A 728 38.92 9.40 4.21
C ASP A 728 40.16 9.74 5.08
N GLY A 729 40.53 8.91 6.06
CA GLY A 729 41.67 9.12 6.95
C GLY A 729 41.45 10.17 8.03
N ALA A 730 40.21 10.58 8.25
CA ALA A 730 39.82 11.62 9.20
C ALA A 730 39.47 11.02 10.58
N LEU A 731 40.42 10.34 11.25
CA LEU A 731 40.20 9.61 12.50
C LEU A 731 39.60 10.47 13.65
N PRO A 732 39.99 11.75 13.87
CA PRO A 732 39.35 12.56 14.90
C PRO A 732 37.87 12.80 14.61
N GLN A 733 37.51 13.04 13.34
CA GLN A 733 36.11 13.23 12.93
C GLN A 733 35.30 11.92 13.04
N ALA A 734 35.97 10.77 12.78
CA ALA A 734 35.37 9.46 13.01
C ALA A 734 35.02 9.25 14.49
N LEU A 735 35.91 9.59 15.39
CA LEU A 735 35.66 9.56 16.84
C LEU A 735 34.54 10.53 17.24
N ASP A 736 34.58 11.76 16.69
CA ASP A 736 33.53 12.76 16.97
C ASP A 736 32.14 12.28 16.51
N ALA A 737 32.05 11.55 15.40
CA ALA A 737 30.79 11.00 14.91
C ALA A 737 30.18 9.97 15.91
N LEU A 738 31.02 9.16 16.55
CA LEU A 738 30.56 8.20 17.57
C LEU A 738 30.27 8.87 18.90
N THR A 739 31.19 9.73 19.39
CA THR A 739 31.03 10.41 20.69
C THR A 739 29.92 11.43 20.70
N GLY A 740 29.62 12.04 19.56
CA GLY A 740 28.45 12.90 19.36
C GLY A 740 27.12 12.17 19.58
N ALA A 741 27.07 10.87 19.29
CA ALA A 741 25.90 10.04 19.60
C ALA A 741 25.71 9.79 21.12
N PHE A 742 26.77 9.94 21.94
CA PHE A 742 26.70 9.78 23.39
C PHE A 742 26.23 11.06 24.14
N GLY A 743 26.03 12.16 23.42
CA GLY A 743 25.86 13.49 23.99
C GLY A 743 24.46 13.83 24.44
N GLY A 744 24.08 13.49 25.65
CA GLY A 744 22.90 14.08 26.30
C GLY A 744 22.50 13.39 27.61
N ASN A 745 22.29 12.11 27.64
CA ASN A 745 21.93 11.36 28.83
C ASN A 745 22.60 9.99 28.77
N ALA A 746 23.57 9.78 29.64
CA ALA A 746 24.26 8.49 29.77
C ALA A 746 23.35 7.32 30.27
N GLU A 747 22.06 7.57 30.43
CA GLU A 747 21.05 6.63 30.85
C GLU A 747 20.24 6.00 29.72
N GLU A 748 20.44 6.45 28.45
CA GLU A 748 19.72 5.94 27.25
C GLU A 748 20.67 5.08 26.40
N LEU A 749 21.09 3.91 26.90
CA LEU A 749 22.35 3.28 26.53
C LEU A 749 22.25 2.08 25.58
N GLU A 750 21.07 1.62 25.21
CA GLU A 750 20.91 0.31 24.55
C GLU A 750 21.52 0.27 23.13
N GLU A 751 21.43 1.36 22.35
CA GLU A 751 22.02 1.43 21.00
C GLU A 751 23.47 1.93 20.99
N ILE A 752 23.93 2.48 22.12
CA ILE A 752 25.25 3.09 22.29
C ILE A 752 26.30 2.04 22.64
N GLU A 753 25.91 0.94 23.30
CA GLU A 753 26.83 -0.10 23.76
C GLU A 753 27.71 -0.66 22.62
N ASP A 754 27.12 -0.89 21.47
CA ASP A 754 27.81 -1.44 20.28
C ASP A 754 28.79 -0.43 19.66
N LEU A 755 28.62 0.88 19.90
CA LEU A 755 29.54 1.93 19.44
C LEU A 755 30.78 2.08 20.35
N LEU A 756 30.73 1.59 21.58
CA LEU A 756 31.82 1.75 22.54
C LEU A 756 33.14 1.13 22.06
N ILE A 757 33.06 -0.02 21.42
CA ILE A 757 34.25 -0.73 20.94
C ILE A 757 35.02 0.07 19.88
N ASP A 758 34.33 0.63 18.91
CA ASP A 758 34.92 1.46 17.86
C ASP A 758 35.37 2.81 18.40
N ALA A 759 34.60 3.40 19.30
CA ALA A 759 34.98 4.65 19.94
C ALA A 759 36.27 4.50 20.80
N VAL A 760 36.43 3.40 21.58
CA VAL A 760 37.66 3.12 22.32
C VAL A 760 38.82 2.85 21.38
N ARG A 761 38.60 2.11 20.27
CA ARG A 761 39.62 1.86 19.24
C ARG A 761 40.12 3.18 18.65
N LEU A 762 39.21 4.03 18.16
CA LEU A 762 39.53 5.32 17.53
C LEU A 762 40.20 6.28 18.53
N ALA A 763 39.71 6.35 19.76
CA ALA A 763 40.32 7.19 20.82
C ALA A 763 41.75 6.73 21.14
N THR A 764 42.01 5.42 21.12
CA THR A 764 43.34 4.86 21.33
C THR A 764 44.27 5.19 20.14
N GLU A 765 43.78 5.03 18.90
CA GLU A 765 44.53 5.32 17.67
C GLU A 765 44.82 6.82 17.51
N THR A 766 43.91 7.70 17.91
CA THR A 766 44.11 9.16 17.89
C THR A 766 44.95 9.68 19.04
N GLY A 767 45.24 8.84 20.05
CA GLY A 767 46.02 9.19 21.25
C GLY A 767 45.20 9.92 22.32
N ASP A 768 43.88 9.99 22.18
CA ASP A 768 42.99 10.52 23.23
C ASP A 768 42.72 9.46 24.32
N LEU A 769 43.76 9.21 25.12
CA LEU A 769 43.72 8.22 26.20
C LEU A 769 42.68 8.54 27.28
N THR A 770 42.35 9.81 27.45
CA THR A 770 41.34 10.24 28.44
C THR A 770 39.95 9.75 28.04
N THR A 771 39.55 10.00 26.81
CA THR A 771 38.30 9.51 26.26
C THR A 771 38.27 7.99 26.22
N ALA A 772 39.36 7.34 25.76
CA ALA A 772 39.46 5.89 25.71
C ALA A 772 39.27 5.23 27.08
N GLN A 773 39.92 5.78 28.13
CA GLN A 773 39.79 5.29 29.52
C GLN A 773 38.37 5.46 30.10
N SER A 774 37.75 6.61 29.79
CA SER A 774 36.36 6.89 30.24
C SER A 774 35.39 5.89 29.61
N LEU A 775 35.46 5.70 28.28
CA LEU A 775 34.58 4.78 27.55
C LEU A 775 34.81 3.31 27.96
N ALA A 776 36.07 2.88 28.15
CA ALA A 776 36.37 1.53 28.62
C ALA A 776 35.93 1.29 30.07
N GLY A 777 35.97 2.37 30.91
CA GLY A 777 35.39 2.37 32.21
C GLY A 777 33.87 2.11 32.20
N HIS A 778 33.20 2.77 31.23
CA HIS A 778 31.77 2.59 31.03
C HIS A 778 31.43 1.17 30.56
N ALA A 779 32.13 0.63 29.54
CA ALA A 779 31.95 -0.76 29.12
C ALA A 779 32.15 -1.76 30.27
N THR A 780 33.13 -1.48 31.16
CA THR A 780 33.37 -2.31 32.36
C THR A 780 32.23 -2.24 33.36
N ALA A 781 31.64 -1.06 33.56
CA ALA A 781 30.47 -0.87 34.42
C ALA A 781 29.25 -1.64 33.92
N LEU A 782 28.95 -1.52 32.61
CA LEU A 782 27.86 -2.29 31.99
C LEU A 782 28.02 -3.81 32.13
N ALA A 783 29.25 -4.31 31.94
CA ALA A 783 29.55 -5.72 32.14
C ALA A 783 29.41 -6.18 33.60
N ALA A 784 29.62 -5.28 34.56
CA ALA A 784 29.43 -5.59 35.98
C ALA A 784 27.95 -5.62 36.40
N GLU A 785 27.11 -4.84 35.74
CA GLU A 785 25.66 -4.75 36.02
C GLU A 785 24.88 -5.98 35.52
N SER A 786 25.36 -6.62 34.44
CA SER A 786 24.66 -7.76 33.84
C SER A 786 25.62 -8.80 33.23
N ALA A 787 25.24 -10.08 33.35
CA ALA A 787 26.03 -11.19 32.81
C ALA A 787 25.70 -11.45 31.29
N ILE A 788 25.48 -10.39 30.52
CA ILE A 788 25.20 -10.50 29.09
C ILE A 788 26.54 -10.76 28.34
N PRO A 789 26.62 -11.82 27.49
CA PRO A 789 27.88 -12.24 26.89
C PRO A 789 28.63 -11.15 26.10
N HIS A 790 27.93 -10.41 25.20
CA HIS A 790 28.58 -9.35 24.42
C HIS A 790 29.09 -8.20 25.29
N ARG A 791 28.42 -7.84 26.40
CA ARG A 791 28.89 -6.81 27.34
C ARG A 791 30.19 -7.21 27.98
N GLN A 792 30.33 -8.51 28.37
CA GLN A 792 31.57 -9.05 28.90
C GLN A 792 32.68 -9.00 27.84
N ALA A 793 32.38 -9.37 26.62
CA ALA A 793 33.32 -9.30 25.50
C ALA A 793 33.72 -7.84 25.19
N ASN A 794 32.80 -6.87 25.19
CA ASN A 794 33.06 -5.44 24.99
C ASN A 794 34.04 -4.91 26.06
N ALA A 795 33.83 -5.25 27.36
CA ALA A 795 34.71 -4.85 28.45
C ALA A 795 36.11 -5.43 28.30
N LEU A 796 36.22 -6.72 27.92
CA LEU A 796 37.49 -7.38 27.65
C LEU A 796 38.23 -6.75 26.49
N TYR A 797 37.54 -6.48 25.37
CA TYR A 797 38.09 -5.84 24.17
C TYR A 797 38.62 -4.44 24.49
N CYS A 798 37.79 -3.57 25.09
CA CYS A 798 38.19 -2.21 25.41
C CYS A 798 39.40 -2.16 26.39
N ARG A 799 39.42 -3.04 27.41
CA ARG A 799 40.58 -3.16 28.31
C ARG A 799 41.79 -3.74 27.61
N GLY A 800 41.60 -4.75 26.75
CA GLY A 800 42.70 -5.38 26.01
C GLY A 800 43.38 -4.40 25.06
N LEU A 801 42.64 -3.48 24.46
CA LEU A 801 43.20 -2.40 23.64
C LEU A 801 44.03 -1.42 24.47
N LEU A 802 43.46 -0.91 25.56
CA LEU A 802 44.10 0.09 26.42
C LEU A 802 45.37 -0.44 27.12
N ASP A 803 45.32 -1.67 27.58
CA ASP A 803 46.44 -2.30 28.32
C ASP A 803 47.43 -3.00 27.41
N HIS A 804 47.17 -3.03 26.08
CA HIS A 804 47.94 -3.78 25.04
C HIS A 804 48.04 -5.28 25.36
N GLU A 805 46.99 -5.89 25.94
CA GLU A 805 46.95 -7.28 26.37
C GLU A 805 46.27 -8.19 25.33
N ALA A 806 47.06 -8.85 24.50
CA ALA A 806 46.59 -9.82 23.52
C ALA A 806 45.72 -10.96 24.06
N PRO A 807 45.98 -11.52 25.29
CA PRO A 807 45.09 -12.53 25.86
C PRO A 807 43.66 -12.05 26.11
N ARG A 808 43.50 -10.78 26.48
CA ARG A 808 42.15 -10.20 26.68
C ARG A 808 41.43 -10.01 25.35
N LEU A 809 42.16 -9.62 24.32
CA LEU A 809 41.57 -9.49 22.98
C LEU A 809 41.11 -10.85 22.41
N LEU A 810 41.88 -11.90 22.65
CA LEU A 810 41.46 -13.26 22.27
C LEU A 810 40.24 -13.73 23.05
N ALA A 811 40.21 -13.48 24.35
CA ALA A 811 39.06 -13.81 25.17
C ALA A 811 37.80 -13.01 24.79
N ALA A 812 37.98 -11.77 24.32
CA ALA A 812 36.87 -10.98 23.76
C ALA A 812 36.34 -11.61 22.47
N ALA A 813 37.19 -12.03 21.56
CA ALA A 813 36.81 -12.71 20.33
C ALA A 813 36.02 -14.00 20.58
N GLU A 814 36.52 -14.85 21.52
CA GLU A 814 35.77 -16.05 21.97
C GLU A 814 34.42 -15.67 22.56
N GLY A 815 34.35 -14.58 23.34
CA GLY A 815 33.12 -14.08 23.93
C GLY A 815 32.10 -13.60 22.89
N TYR A 816 32.54 -12.99 21.79
CA TYR A 816 31.64 -12.58 20.69
C TYR A 816 31.12 -13.79 19.89
N GLU A 817 31.98 -14.81 19.66
CA GLU A 817 31.52 -16.07 19.04
C GLU A 817 30.44 -16.75 19.92
N ASP A 818 30.67 -16.83 21.23
CA ASP A 818 29.73 -17.41 22.20
C ASP A 818 28.42 -16.58 22.29
N ALA A 819 28.51 -15.26 22.15
CA ALA A 819 27.37 -14.37 22.05
C ALA A 819 26.58 -14.51 20.74
N GLY A 820 27.12 -15.19 19.72
CA GLY A 820 26.51 -15.28 18.38
C GLY A 820 26.69 -14.03 17.53
N ARG A 821 27.70 -13.20 17.83
CA ARG A 821 28.07 -11.96 17.12
C ARG A 821 29.45 -12.11 16.44
N PRO A 822 29.59 -12.95 15.41
CA PRO A 822 30.88 -13.35 14.86
C PRO A 822 31.65 -12.25 14.13
N LEU A 823 31.04 -11.08 13.95
CA LEU A 823 31.63 -9.96 13.21
C LEU A 823 32.17 -8.83 14.12
N LEU A 824 31.94 -8.88 15.42
CA LEU A 824 32.57 -8.04 16.43
C LEU A 824 33.84 -8.69 16.93
#